data_837ce22ac811a612b897afecebc3606c
#
_entry.id   837ce22ac811a612b897afecebc3606c
#
_cell.length_a   1.000
_cell.length_b   1.000
_cell.length_c   1.000
_cell.angle_alpha   90.00
_cell.angle_beta   90.00
_cell.angle_gamma   90.00
#
_symmetry.space_group_name_H-M   'P 1'
#
loop_
_entity.id
_entity.type
_entity.pdbx_description
1 polymer ?
#
loop_
_entity_poly.entity_id
_entity_poly.type
_entity_poly.pdbx_seq_one_letter_code
_entity_poly.pdbx_strand_id
1 'polypeptide(L)'
;MIVCIAEKPSVAKDIARIIGANSAHDGYMEGNGYQVTWTFGHLCELKEPDDYTPMWKRWSLSALPMIPQRFGIKLINDEGIKRQFGTIERLMQAADSIINCGDAGQEGELIQRWVMQKAQAKCPVKRLWISSMTDEAIRQGFQELKDQSEYQPLYLAGLSRAIGDWILGMNATRLYTLKYGQNRQVLSIGRVQTPTLALIVNRQKEIDNFEPEPYWVLATIYRDTQFTATSGKFTSKEEGEKAFSTIAGKPFTVTAVTKKKGTEAPPHLYDLTSLQVDCNKKFSYSADMTLKLIQSLYEKKFTTYPRVDTQFLTDDIYPKCPQIFNGVSQAKINSQQKYLPLIQQLAATGKKLPKSKKVFDNSKVTDHHAIIPTGVPPSGLTDMEANVYDLIAKRFISIFYPDCKFSTTTVLGEVIGETDGKEQKVEFKVSGKEILEPGWRDVYAKESNNKNTEEEESDGNNSKKENVEERTLPTFVKGESGDHKPTLTEKWTTPPKYYTEASLLRAMETAGKFVEDEELRAALKENGIGRPSSRAGIIETLFKRHYIRRQRKNLVATPTGIELIDTINEELLKSCELTGIWEKKLRDIEHKTYDPADFINGLKEQINQIVKDVLSDNSARHVTITTEEDLKKKPAAKKTTARKPSATGTSQPATPAANEDPMVGKPCPLCGKGTIIKGKTAYGCSNWKEGCQYRLPFDKM
;
A
#
# COMPACT_ATOMS: atom_id res chain seq x y z
N MET A 1 42.21 -19.27 -2.40
CA MET A 1 40.78 -19.50 -2.55
C MET A 1 40.06 -18.17 -2.76
N ILE A 2 39.09 -18.13 -3.70
CA ILE A 2 38.25 -16.98 -3.91
C ILE A 2 36.96 -17.17 -3.10
N VAL A 3 36.65 -16.20 -2.22
CA VAL A 3 35.44 -16.26 -1.39
C VAL A 3 34.33 -15.40 -2.02
N CYS A 4 33.23 -16.02 -2.37
CA CYS A 4 32.01 -15.31 -2.81
C CYS A 4 31.08 -15.17 -1.61
N ILE A 5 30.53 -13.97 -1.39
CA ILE A 5 29.54 -13.75 -0.32
C ILE A 5 28.25 -13.21 -0.91
N ALA A 6 27.15 -13.97 -0.77
CA ALA A 6 25.81 -13.59 -1.21
C ALA A 6 24.95 -13.13 -0.02
N GLU A 7 23.86 -12.42 -0.30
CA GLU A 7 22.96 -11.91 0.74
C GLU A 7 22.07 -12.98 1.37
N LYS A 8 21.83 -14.09 0.62
CA LYS A 8 20.88 -15.14 1.02
C LYS A 8 21.40 -16.52 0.66
N PRO A 9 21.07 -17.56 1.45
CA PRO A 9 21.49 -18.95 1.16
C PRO A 9 21.05 -19.46 -0.21
N SER A 10 19.85 -19.08 -0.67
CA SER A 10 19.33 -19.50 -1.99
C SER A 10 20.19 -18.95 -3.12
N VAL A 11 20.50 -17.65 -3.08
CA VAL A 11 21.36 -16.96 -4.06
C VAL A 11 22.76 -17.56 -4.06
N ALA A 12 23.35 -17.81 -2.89
CA ALA A 12 24.64 -18.46 -2.78
C ALA A 12 24.69 -19.84 -3.44
N LYS A 13 23.66 -20.66 -3.21
CA LYS A 13 23.55 -22.00 -3.83
C LYS A 13 23.41 -21.95 -5.35
N ASP A 14 22.66 -20.99 -5.87
CA ASP A 14 22.52 -20.80 -7.33
C ASP A 14 23.86 -20.35 -7.95
N ILE A 15 24.55 -19.41 -7.33
CA ILE A 15 25.92 -18.99 -7.73
C ILE A 15 26.86 -20.20 -7.67
N ALA A 16 26.92 -20.91 -6.54
CA ALA A 16 27.80 -22.04 -6.31
C ALA A 16 27.64 -23.13 -7.39
N ARG A 17 26.40 -23.48 -7.72
CA ARG A 17 26.07 -24.43 -8.78
C ARG A 17 26.65 -23.99 -10.12
N ILE A 18 26.56 -22.72 -10.46
CA ILE A 18 26.97 -22.19 -11.78
C ILE A 18 28.49 -22.11 -11.91
N ILE A 19 29.20 -21.77 -10.82
CA ILE A 19 30.67 -21.67 -10.83
C ILE A 19 31.36 -23.01 -10.46
N GLY A 20 30.58 -24.06 -10.17
CA GLY A 20 31.11 -25.40 -9.88
C GLY A 20 31.52 -25.65 -8.45
N ALA A 21 31.08 -24.84 -7.50
CA ALA A 21 31.32 -25.02 -6.06
C ALA A 21 30.23 -25.91 -5.43
N ASN A 22 30.30 -27.24 -5.67
CA ASN A 22 29.18 -28.15 -5.41
C ASN A 22 29.29 -28.91 -4.06
N SER A 23 30.43 -28.83 -3.34
CA SER A 23 30.59 -29.47 -2.05
C SER A 23 29.96 -28.64 -0.92
N ALA A 24 28.98 -29.20 -0.23
CA ALA A 24 28.28 -28.50 0.86
C ALA A 24 29.03 -28.63 2.19
N HIS A 25 29.18 -27.51 2.87
CA HIS A 25 29.76 -27.40 4.21
C HIS A 25 28.83 -26.60 5.12
N ASP A 26 29.12 -26.57 6.42
CA ASP A 26 28.33 -25.74 7.35
C ASP A 26 28.58 -24.24 7.10
N GLY A 27 27.57 -23.58 6.55
CA GLY A 27 27.59 -22.16 6.24
C GLY A 27 28.24 -21.76 4.89
N TYR A 28 28.68 -22.70 4.04
CA TYR A 28 29.22 -22.38 2.72
C TYR A 28 29.21 -23.59 1.76
N MET A 29 29.43 -23.32 0.47
CA MET A 29 29.66 -24.29 -0.59
C MET A 29 31.09 -24.16 -1.10
N GLU A 30 31.75 -25.25 -1.51
CA GLU A 30 33.15 -25.22 -1.97
C GLU A 30 33.32 -26.02 -3.29
N GLY A 31 34.24 -25.59 -4.11
CA GLY A 31 34.66 -26.29 -5.33
C GLY A 31 35.19 -25.33 -6.38
N ASN A 32 35.93 -25.89 -7.35
CA ASN A 32 36.48 -25.17 -8.49
C ASN A 32 37.30 -23.90 -8.12
N GLY A 33 37.98 -23.89 -6.97
CA GLY A 33 38.76 -22.74 -6.49
C GLY A 33 37.92 -21.65 -5.77
N TYR A 34 36.64 -21.87 -5.57
CA TYR A 34 35.71 -20.96 -4.90
C TYR A 34 35.18 -21.53 -3.58
N GLN A 35 34.89 -20.61 -2.67
CA GLN A 35 34.11 -20.84 -1.46
C GLN A 35 32.95 -19.84 -1.47
N VAL A 36 31.72 -20.33 -1.54
CA VAL A 36 30.50 -19.48 -1.65
C VAL A 36 29.76 -19.52 -0.34
N THR A 37 29.78 -18.43 0.40
CA THR A 37 29.09 -18.23 1.67
C THR A 37 27.94 -17.22 1.52
N TRP A 38 27.21 -17.01 2.58
CA TRP A 38 26.02 -16.14 2.57
C TRP A 38 25.75 -15.47 3.89
N THR A 39 24.97 -14.41 3.82
CA THR A 39 24.33 -13.78 4.98
C THR A 39 22.84 -14.18 5.06
N PHE A 40 22.13 -13.74 6.08
CA PHE A 40 20.68 -13.87 6.23
C PHE A 40 19.99 -12.50 6.13
N GLY A 41 20.41 -11.66 5.19
CA GLY A 41 20.22 -10.23 5.23
C GLY A 41 21.25 -9.61 6.18
N HIS A 42 20.84 -8.64 7.00
CA HIS A 42 21.75 -8.02 7.98
C HIS A 42 22.24 -9.02 9.03
N LEU A 43 23.57 -9.20 9.12
CA LEU A 43 24.25 -9.83 10.25
C LEU A 43 24.79 -8.77 11.23
N CYS A 44 25.04 -7.57 10.73
CA CYS A 44 25.52 -6.43 11.51
C CYS A 44 24.48 -5.33 11.59
N GLU A 45 24.52 -4.57 12.68
CA GLU A 45 23.73 -3.37 12.93
C GLU A 45 24.63 -2.27 13.51
N LEU A 46 24.17 -1.02 13.49
CA LEU A 46 24.87 0.05 14.21
C LEU A 46 24.82 -0.23 15.72
N LYS A 47 25.88 0.16 16.41
CA LYS A 47 25.94 0.06 17.87
C LYS A 47 24.80 0.81 18.52
N GLU A 48 24.26 0.23 19.60
CA GLU A 48 23.29 0.88 20.48
C GLU A 48 23.95 2.00 21.31
N PRO A 49 23.17 2.95 21.85
CA PRO A 49 23.74 4.05 22.66
C PRO A 49 24.66 3.59 23.80
N ASP A 50 24.32 2.52 24.51
CA ASP A 50 25.12 1.99 25.61
C ASP A 50 26.38 1.22 25.19
N ASP A 51 26.48 0.84 23.91
CA ASP A 51 27.73 0.31 23.35
C ASP A 51 28.82 1.39 23.19
N TYR A 52 28.43 2.69 23.18
CA TYR A 52 29.37 3.82 23.09
C TYR A 52 29.79 4.32 24.48
N THR A 53 28.84 4.44 25.40
CA THR A 53 29.10 4.88 26.77
C THR A 53 28.01 4.38 27.73
N PRO A 54 28.37 3.89 28.92
CA PRO A 54 27.40 3.49 29.95
C PRO A 54 26.40 4.61 30.34
N MET A 55 26.79 5.87 30.18
CA MET A 55 25.93 7.01 30.47
C MET A 55 24.65 7.03 29.61
N TRP A 56 24.69 6.51 28.39
CA TRP A 56 23.55 6.45 27.48
C TRP A 56 22.64 5.25 27.71
N LYS A 57 23.01 4.34 28.62
CA LYS A 57 22.15 3.20 29.00
C LYS A 57 20.86 3.67 29.66
N ARG A 58 20.98 4.61 30.63
CA ARG A 58 19.82 5.21 31.28
C ARG A 58 19.30 6.38 30.46
N TRP A 59 18.00 6.35 30.15
CA TRP A 59 17.37 7.46 29.48
C TRP A 59 17.33 8.69 30.37
N SER A 60 17.90 9.80 29.92
CA SER A 60 17.96 11.07 30.63
C SER A 60 17.96 12.21 29.62
N LEU A 61 17.20 13.28 29.92
CA LEU A 61 17.18 14.51 29.10
C LEU A 61 18.57 15.17 29.04
N SER A 62 19.34 15.08 30.13
CA SER A 62 20.70 15.65 30.21
C SER A 62 21.73 14.91 29.32
N ALA A 63 21.40 13.71 28.84
CA ALA A 63 22.29 12.93 27.96
C ALA A 63 22.01 13.20 26.46
N LEU A 64 21.03 14.06 26.15
CA LEU A 64 20.62 14.37 24.77
C LEU A 64 21.28 15.70 24.30
N PRO A 65 21.67 15.79 23.03
CA PRO A 65 21.60 14.72 22.05
C PRO A 65 22.76 13.71 22.18
N MET A 66 22.45 12.44 21.91
CA MET A 66 23.44 11.36 21.79
C MET A 66 24.01 11.36 20.38
N ILE A 67 25.25 11.81 20.24
CA ILE A 67 25.96 11.87 18.96
C ILE A 67 27.33 11.24 19.15
N PRO A 68 27.52 9.98 18.69
CA PRO A 68 28.84 9.33 18.76
C PRO A 68 29.88 10.10 17.92
N GLN A 69 31.13 10.18 18.39
CA GLN A 69 32.23 10.76 17.61
C GLN A 69 32.48 9.95 16.33
N ARG A 70 32.35 8.63 16.42
CA ARG A 70 32.49 7.69 15.31
C ARG A 70 31.41 6.60 15.45
N PHE A 71 30.62 6.37 14.40
CA PHE A 71 29.67 5.28 14.35
C PHE A 71 30.40 3.94 14.19
N GLY A 72 29.97 2.96 14.95
CA GLY A 72 30.51 1.58 14.92
C GLY A 72 29.40 0.59 14.63
N ILE A 73 29.78 -0.60 14.21
CA ILE A 73 28.90 -1.73 13.95
C ILE A 73 29.13 -2.85 14.97
N LYS A 74 28.09 -3.63 15.24
CA LYS A 74 28.13 -4.86 16.03
C LYS A 74 27.35 -5.96 15.33
N LEU A 75 27.59 -7.21 15.70
CA LEU A 75 26.76 -8.33 15.28
C LEU A 75 25.40 -8.25 15.98
N ILE A 76 24.34 -8.58 15.24
CA ILE A 76 23.03 -8.80 15.82
C ILE A 76 23.12 -9.96 16.80
N ASN A 77 22.50 -9.81 17.97
CA ASN A 77 22.60 -10.80 19.04
C ASN A 77 21.66 -12.00 18.80
N ASP A 78 22.06 -12.87 17.88
CA ASP A 78 21.38 -14.11 17.51
C ASP A 78 22.43 -15.22 17.33
N GLU A 79 22.19 -16.40 17.87
CA GLU A 79 23.18 -17.50 17.85
C GLU A 79 23.38 -18.06 16.44
N GLY A 80 22.35 -18.10 15.59
CA GLY A 80 22.47 -18.49 14.19
C GLY A 80 23.33 -17.51 13.39
N ILE A 81 23.14 -16.21 13.64
CA ILE A 81 23.96 -15.14 13.05
C ILE A 81 25.41 -15.24 13.50
N LYS A 82 25.68 -15.43 14.80
CA LYS A 82 27.04 -15.57 15.33
C LYS A 82 27.74 -16.77 14.72
N ARG A 83 27.08 -17.91 14.60
CA ARG A 83 27.65 -19.12 13.98
C ARG A 83 27.96 -18.89 12.51
N GLN A 84 27.06 -18.33 11.74
CA GLN A 84 27.28 -18.03 10.33
C GLN A 84 28.41 -17.01 10.14
N PHE A 85 28.41 -15.96 10.96
CA PHE A 85 29.49 -14.97 10.92
C PHE A 85 30.86 -15.58 11.22
N GLY A 86 30.97 -16.49 12.18
CA GLY A 86 32.21 -17.21 12.47
C GLY A 86 32.72 -18.00 11.26
N THR A 87 31.83 -18.62 10.48
CA THR A 87 32.20 -19.26 9.21
C THR A 87 32.68 -18.23 8.19
N ILE A 88 31.95 -17.12 8.00
CA ILE A 88 32.33 -16.04 7.07
C ILE A 88 33.69 -15.45 7.45
N GLU A 89 33.92 -15.11 8.72
CA GLU A 89 35.16 -14.53 9.22
C GLU A 89 36.36 -15.42 8.91
N ARG A 90 36.24 -16.71 9.24
CA ARG A 90 37.31 -17.71 8.97
C ARG A 90 37.63 -17.80 7.47
N LEU A 91 36.61 -17.83 6.61
CA LEU A 91 36.77 -17.90 5.14
C LEU A 91 37.45 -16.62 4.61
N MET A 92 36.99 -15.45 5.04
CA MET A 92 37.52 -14.16 4.56
C MET A 92 38.94 -13.89 5.00
N GLN A 93 39.30 -14.32 6.20
CA GLN A 93 40.68 -14.18 6.71
C GLN A 93 41.70 -15.07 5.95
N ALA A 94 41.23 -16.18 5.37
CA ALA A 94 42.03 -17.09 4.55
C ALA A 94 41.91 -16.84 3.04
N ALA A 95 41.11 -15.87 2.60
CA ALA A 95 40.85 -15.60 1.20
C ALA A 95 41.99 -14.87 0.50
N ASP A 96 42.29 -15.27 -0.74
CA ASP A 96 43.18 -14.51 -1.63
C ASP A 96 42.45 -13.29 -2.24
N SER A 97 41.16 -13.46 -2.49
CA SER A 97 40.25 -12.38 -2.96
C SER A 97 38.79 -12.69 -2.61
N ILE A 98 37.96 -11.65 -2.56
CA ILE A 98 36.54 -11.74 -2.28
C ILE A 98 35.77 -11.26 -3.47
N ILE A 99 34.63 -11.93 -3.77
CA ILE A 99 33.60 -11.44 -4.69
C ILE A 99 32.35 -11.12 -3.87
N ASN A 100 32.01 -9.83 -3.80
CA ASN A 100 30.77 -9.35 -3.22
C ASN A 100 29.62 -9.63 -4.18
N CYS A 101 28.76 -10.58 -3.81
CA CYS A 101 27.57 -11.01 -4.55
C CYS A 101 26.28 -10.56 -3.84
N GLY A 102 26.30 -9.47 -3.08
CA GLY A 102 25.10 -8.88 -2.48
C GLY A 102 24.12 -8.38 -3.55
N ASP A 103 22.88 -8.20 -3.17
CA ASP A 103 21.84 -7.68 -4.07
C ASP A 103 22.29 -6.33 -4.68
N ALA A 104 21.87 -6.05 -5.91
CA ALA A 104 22.34 -4.90 -6.72
C ALA A 104 21.66 -3.59 -6.27
N GLY A 105 21.96 -3.11 -5.07
CA GLY A 105 21.37 -1.91 -4.49
C GLY A 105 22.11 -1.39 -3.26
N GLN A 106 21.68 -0.22 -2.75
CA GLN A 106 22.28 0.41 -1.55
C GLN A 106 22.28 -0.53 -0.34
N GLU A 107 21.21 -1.28 -0.14
CA GLU A 107 21.05 -2.18 1.02
C GLU A 107 21.99 -3.36 0.93
N GLY A 108 22.03 -4.06 -0.23
CA GLY A 108 22.94 -5.17 -0.44
C GLY A 108 24.40 -4.77 -0.35
N GLU A 109 24.75 -3.56 -0.81
CA GLU A 109 26.10 -3.01 -0.65
C GLU A 109 26.43 -2.76 0.83
N LEU A 110 25.49 -2.18 1.59
CA LEU A 110 25.68 -1.91 3.02
C LEU A 110 25.86 -3.20 3.84
N ILE A 111 24.97 -4.17 3.62
CA ILE A 111 24.99 -5.47 4.32
C ILE A 111 26.35 -6.13 4.14
N GLN A 112 26.81 -6.30 2.90
CA GLN A 112 28.03 -7.03 2.62
C GLN A 112 29.28 -6.29 3.10
N ARG A 113 29.34 -4.97 2.93
CA ARG A 113 30.48 -4.18 3.42
C ARG A 113 30.61 -4.20 4.92
N TRP A 114 29.51 -4.13 5.66
CA TRP A 114 29.54 -4.24 7.11
C TRP A 114 30.05 -5.61 7.57
N VAL A 115 29.64 -6.68 6.89
CA VAL A 115 30.13 -8.03 7.22
C VAL A 115 31.61 -8.18 6.90
N MET A 116 32.10 -7.73 5.74
CA MET A 116 33.51 -7.73 5.37
C MET A 116 34.35 -6.89 6.32
N GLN A 117 33.84 -5.70 6.71
CA GLN A 117 34.51 -4.83 7.70
C GLN A 117 34.59 -5.52 9.07
N LYS A 118 33.50 -6.17 9.51
CA LYS A 118 33.46 -6.88 10.81
C LYS A 118 34.38 -8.10 10.81
N ALA A 119 34.45 -8.82 9.69
CA ALA A 119 35.36 -9.94 9.48
C ALA A 119 36.84 -9.52 9.28
N GLN A 120 37.12 -8.20 9.23
CA GLN A 120 38.46 -7.64 9.00
C GLN A 120 39.13 -8.15 7.71
N ALA A 121 38.33 -8.30 6.64
CA ALA A 121 38.82 -8.72 5.33
C ALA A 121 39.90 -7.75 4.81
N LYS A 122 41.04 -8.27 4.35
CA LYS A 122 42.21 -7.47 3.89
C LYS A 122 42.52 -7.67 2.41
N CYS A 123 41.98 -8.71 1.81
CA CYS A 123 42.22 -9.05 0.40
C CYS A 123 41.45 -8.16 -0.56
N PRO A 124 41.83 -8.12 -1.86
CA PRO A 124 41.10 -7.40 -2.88
C PRO A 124 39.65 -7.89 -3.01
N VAL A 125 38.72 -6.95 -3.24
CA VAL A 125 37.29 -7.26 -3.39
C VAL A 125 36.81 -6.84 -4.77
N LYS A 126 36.15 -7.76 -5.47
CA LYS A 126 35.40 -7.52 -6.70
C LYS A 126 33.91 -7.54 -6.43
N ARG A 127 33.14 -6.93 -7.30
CA ARG A 127 31.69 -6.83 -7.21
C ARG A 127 31.01 -7.52 -8.37
N LEU A 128 30.16 -8.49 -8.06
CA LEU A 128 29.18 -9.06 -8.99
C LEU A 128 27.93 -8.19 -8.97
N TRP A 129 27.63 -7.51 -10.08
CA TRP A 129 26.47 -6.64 -10.20
C TRP A 129 25.48 -7.20 -11.21
N ILE A 130 24.43 -7.85 -10.74
CA ILE A 130 23.40 -8.49 -11.57
C ILE A 130 22.02 -8.19 -10.96
N SER A 131 21.04 -7.92 -11.81
CA SER A 131 19.63 -7.70 -11.43
C SER A 131 18.71 -8.88 -11.82
N SER A 132 19.30 -9.98 -12.29
CA SER A 132 18.61 -11.23 -12.60
C SER A 132 19.42 -12.42 -12.10
N MET A 133 18.72 -13.44 -11.59
CA MET A 133 19.33 -14.67 -11.07
C MET A 133 19.26 -15.83 -12.06
N THR A 134 19.20 -15.53 -13.36
CA THR A 134 19.27 -16.55 -14.40
C THR A 134 20.70 -17.07 -14.56
N ASP A 135 20.85 -18.31 -15.01
CA ASP A 135 22.17 -18.93 -15.20
C ASP A 135 23.05 -18.09 -16.13
N GLU A 136 22.45 -17.53 -17.18
CA GLU A 136 23.12 -16.66 -18.14
C GLU A 136 23.60 -15.37 -17.51
N ALA A 137 22.74 -14.70 -16.74
CA ALA A 137 23.06 -13.44 -16.06
C ALA A 137 24.19 -13.63 -15.04
N ILE A 138 24.18 -14.74 -14.29
CA ILE A 138 25.23 -15.05 -13.33
C ILE A 138 26.56 -15.31 -14.07
N ARG A 139 26.59 -16.15 -15.15
CA ARG A 139 27.79 -16.42 -15.93
C ARG A 139 28.38 -15.14 -16.53
N GLN A 140 27.54 -14.31 -17.14
CA GLN A 140 27.98 -13.04 -17.69
C GLN A 140 28.52 -12.10 -16.60
N GLY A 141 27.82 -11.99 -15.46
CA GLY A 141 28.27 -11.16 -14.35
C GLY A 141 29.64 -11.57 -13.80
N PHE A 142 29.97 -12.87 -13.75
CA PHE A 142 31.29 -13.36 -13.37
C PHE A 142 32.38 -13.04 -14.40
N GLN A 143 32.02 -12.81 -15.66
CA GLN A 143 32.96 -12.34 -16.71
C GLN A 143 33.20 -10.83 -16.63
N GLU A 144 32.22 -10.08 -16.06
CA GLU A 144 32.20 -8.61 -16.02
C GLU A 144 32.36 -8.05 -14.60
N LEU A 145 33.08 -8.78 -13.71
CA LEU A 145 33.31 -8.33 -12.34
C LEU A 145 33.99 -6.97 -12.29
N LYS A 146 33.41 -6.07 -11.52
CA LYS A 146 33.91 -4.72 -11.31
C LYS A 146 34.72 -4.58 -10.02
N ASP A 147 35.48 -3.51 -9.90
CA ASP A 147 36.16 -3.20 -8.65
C ASP A 147 35.16 -2.69 -7.61
N GLN A 148 35.32 -3.14 -6.37
CA GLN A 148 34.44 -2.73 -5.26
C GLN A 148 34.44 -1.21 -5.04
N SER A 149 35.53 -0.51 -5.36
CA SER A 149 35.66 0.95 -5.20
C SER A 149 34.71 1.74 -6.11
N GLU A 150 34.26 1.16 -7.23
CA GLU A 150 33.30 1.81 -8.12
C GLU A 150 31.95 2.04 -7.42
N TYR A 151 31.62 1.21 -6.42
CA TYR A 151 30.39 1.25 -5.64
C TYR A 151 30.55 2.00 -4.29
N GLN A 152 31.67 2.71 -4.09
CA GLN A 152 31.91 3.48 -2.86
C GLN A 152 30.84 4.56 -2.62
N PRO A 153 30.39 5.34 -3.62
CA PRO A 153 29.32 6.32 -3.41
C PRO A 153 27.99 5.70 -3.00
N LEU A 154 27.63 4.56 -3.59
CA LEU A 154 26.42 3.82 -3.26
C LEU A 154 26.47 3.33 -1.78
N TYR A 155 27.61 2.79 -1.34
CA TYR A 155 27.84 2.43 0.05
C TYR A 155 27.70 3.63 0.99
N LEU A 156 28.31 4.77 0.62
CA LEU A 156 28.26 5.98 1.44
C LEU A 156 26.84 6.53 1.56
N ALA A 157 26.03 6.46 0.50
CA ALA A 157 24.63 6.83 0.56
C ALA A 157 23.84 5.92 1.52
N GLY A 158 24.03 4.59 1.42
CA GLY A 158 23.41 3.61 2.33
C GLY A 158 23.83 3.81 3.79
N LEU A 159 25.13 4.03 4.03
CA LEU A 159 25.69 4.30 5.36
C LEU A 159 25.13 5.61 5.95
N SER A 160 25.11 6.68 5.15
CA SER A 160 24.57 7.97 5.56
C SER A 160 23.10 7.87 5.97
N ARG A 161 22.30 7.11 5.21
CA ARG A 161 20.90 6.80 5.56
C ARG A 161 20.81 6.10 6.91
N ALA A 162 21.58 5.03 7.12
CA ALA A 162 21.55 4.24 8.35
C ALA A 162 21.94 5.09 9.57
N ILE A 163 23.00 5.89 9.45
CA ILE A 163 23.47 6.80 10.51
C ILE A 163 22.39 7.88 10.78
N GLY A 164 21.82 8.45 9.74
CA GLY A 164 20.78 9.47 9.86
C GLY A 164 19.55 8.93 10.59
N ASP A 165 19.04 7.78 10.19
CA ASP A 165 17.88 7.13 10.82
C ASP A 165 18.18 6.79 12.30
N TRP A 166 19.44 6.42 12.63
CA TRP A 166 19.88 6.21 14.01
C TRP A 166 19.91 7.53 14.81
N ILE A 167 20.54 8.59 14.29
CA ILE A 167 20.63 9.90 14.96
C ILE A 167 19.23 10.42 15.26
N LEU A 168 18.35 10.46 14.26
CA LEU A 168 17.00 10.98 14.41
C LEU A 168 16.16 10.07 15.32
N GLY A 169 16.13 8.78 15.03
CA GLY A 169 15.28 7.83 15.74
C GLY A 169 15.61 7.70 17.23
N MET A 170 16.90 7.54 17.56
CA MET A 170 17.33 7.38 18.95
C MET A 170 17.11 8.66 19.77
N ASN A 171 17.49 9.82 19.23
CA ASN A 171 17.40 11.07 19.96
C ASN A 171 15.93 11.56 20.09
N ALA A 172 15.21 11.63 18.99
CA ALA A 172 13.81 12.11 19.02
C ALA A 172 12.93 11.18 19.86
N THR A 173 13.07 9.85 19.71
CA THR A 173 12.27 8.90 20.51
C THR A 173 12.51 9.08 22.00
N ARG A 174 13.77 9.18 22.46
CA ARG A 174 14.07 9.37 23.88
C ARG A 174 13.59 10.73 24.37
N LEU A 175 13.81 11.79 23.60
CA LEU A 175 13.42 13.15 23.91
C LEU A 175 11.93 13.26 24.16
N TYR A 176 11.11 12.87 23.18
CA TYR A 176 9.66 12.95 23.26
C TYR A 176 9.10 12.00 24.34
N THR A 177 9.67 10.81 24.50
CA THR A 177 9.28 9.88 25.56
C THR A 177 9.53 10.45 26.95
N LEU A 178 10.69 11.07 27.19
CA LEU A 178 11.05 11.63 28.50
C LEU A 178 10.29 12.93 28.82
N LYS A 179 10.04 13.75 27.80
CA LYS A 179 9.37 15.04 27.98
C LYS A 179 7.86 14.92 28.09
N TYR A 180 7.23 14.13 27.24
CA TYR A 180 5.79 14.08 27.06
C TYR A 180 5.16 12.71 27.36
N GLY A 181 5.97 11.65 27.51
CA GLY A 181 5.49 10.31 27.79
C GLY A 181 5.07 10.12 29.25
N GLN A 182 4.17 9.18 29.46
CA GLN A 182 3.71 8.74 30.79
C GLN A 182 3.95 7.25 30.97
N ASN A 183 4.08 6.81 32.24
CA ASN A 183 4.12 5.39 32.61
C ASN A 183 5.05 4.50 31.78
N ARG A 184 6.22 5.02 31.38
CA ARG A 184 7.24 4.32 30.59
C ARG A 184 6.81 3.91 29.17
N GLN A 185 5.70 4.45 28.65
CA GLN A 185 5.31 4.21 27.24
C GLN A 185 6.28 4.95 26.33
N VAL A 186 6.90 4.22 25.41
CA VAL A 186 7.84 4.78 24.42
C VAL A 186 7.05 5.51 23.33
N LEU A 187 7.32 6.80 23.16
CA LEU A 187 6.83 7.63 22.06
C LEU A 187 7.84 7.58 20.92
N SER A 188 7.73 6.56 20.06
CA SER A 188 8.67 6.39 18.98
C SER A 188 8.46 7.39 17.85
N ILE A 189 9.55 8.06 17.48
CA ILE A 189 9.64 9.04 16.39
C ILE A 189 10.57 8.48 15.32
N GLY A 190 10.21 8.65 14.06
CA GLY A 190 11.04 8.19 12.95
C GLY A 190 10.65 8.85 11.64
N ARG A 191 11.61 8.99 10.75
CA ARG A 191 11.50 9.70 9.46
C ARG A 191 10.35 9.20 8.56
N VAL A 192 10.01 7.92 8.63
CA VAL A 192 8.92 7.34 7.84
C VAL A 192 7.69 7.06 8.72
N GLN A 193 7.91 6.56 9.93
CA GLN A 193 6.84 6.19 10.87
C GLN A 193 5.97 7.40 11.24
N THR A 194 6.59 8.53 11.57
CA THR A 194 5.87 9.72 12.03
C THR A 194 5.01 10.35 10.93
N PRO A 195 5.52 10.58 9.69
CA PRO A 195 4.67 11.03 8.60
C PRO A 195 3.54 10.05 8.25
N THR A 196 3.79 8.75 8.32
CA THR A 196 2.74 7.73 8.09
C THR A 196 1.62 7.85 9.13
N LEU A 197 1.97 8.06 10.41
CA LEU A 197 0.98 8.34 11.45
C LEU A 197 0.25 9.65 11.19
N ALA A 198 0.97 10.70 10.79
CA ALA A 198 0.39 12.01 10.48
C ALA A 198 -0.65 11.94 9.35
N LEU A 199 -0.43 11.13 8.31
CA LEU A 199 -1.43 10.91 7.26
C LEU A 199 -2.76 10.39 7.85
N ILE A 200 -2.69 9.41 8.77
CA ILE A 200 -3.89 8.83 9.39
C ILE A 200 -4.57 9.84 10.32
N VAL A 201 -3.79 10.55 11.15
CA VAL A 201 -4.30 11.55 12.08
C VAL A 201 -4.95 12.72 11.35
N ASN A 202 -4.32 13.24 10.31
CA ASN A 202 -4.86 14.34 9.52
C ASN A 202 -6.17 13.94 8.83
N ARG A 203 -6.21 12.73 8.24
CA ARG A 203 -7.45 12.18 7.66
C ARG A 203 -8.55 12.04 8.70
N GLN A 204 -8.22 11.60 9.91
CA GLN A 204 -9.17 11.52 11.03
C GLN A 204 -9.73 12.91 11.37
N LYS A 205 -8.86 13.93 11.45
CA LYS A 205 -9.27 15.32 11.72
C LYS A 205 -10.14 15.89 10.61
N GLU A 206 -9.80 15.61 9.34
CA GLU A 206 -10.64 15.99 8.18
C GLU A 206 -12.05 15.41 8.30
N ILE A 207 -12.16 14.13 8.71
CA ILE A 207 -13.46 13.46 8.88
C ILE A 207 -14.22 14.01 10.09
N ASP A 208 -13.53 14.20 11.22
CA ASP A 208 -14.15 14.65 12.48
C ASP A 208 -14.63 16.11 12.41
N ASN A 209 -13.96 16.94 11.62
CA ASN A 209 -14.28 18.36 11.43
C ASN A 209 -15.08 18.62 10.15
N PHE A 210 -15.47 17.58 9.42
CA PHE A 210 -16.18 17.73 8.17
C PHE A 210 -17.61 18.26 8.42
N GLU A 211 -17.95 19.35 7.77
CA GLU A 211 -19.30 19.91 7.75
C GLU A 211 -19.96 19.61 6.40
N PRO A 212 -21.03 18.81 6.38
CA PRO A 212 -21.74 18.52 5.14
C PRO A 212 -22.40 19.76 4.57
N GLU A 213 -22.21 20.02 3.29
CA GLU A 213 -22.85 21.09 2.54
C GLU A 213 -23.86 20.51 1.54
N PRO A 214 -25.07 21.07 1.42
CA PRO A 214 -26.03 20.64 0.43
C PRO A 214 -25.62 21.13 -0.97
N TYR A 215 -25.93 20.35 -1.97
CA TYR A 215 -25.84 20.71 -3.39
C TYR A 215 -26.95 20.04 -4.17
N TRP A 216 -27.31 20.61 -5.30
CA TRP A 216 -28.38 20.08 -6.15
C TRP A 216 -27.83 19.62 -7.48
N VAL A 217 -28.34 18.47 -7.95
CA VAL A 217 -27.98 17.89 -9.24
C VAL A 217 -29.24 17.82 -10.10
N LEU A 218 -29.18 18.50 -11.25
CA LEU A 218 -30.24 18.44 -12.25
C LEU A 218 -29.93 17.27 -13.19
N ALA A 219 -30.92 16.41 -13.35
CA ALA A 219 -30.86 15.27 -14.27
C ALA A 219 -32.21 15.15 -15.00
N THR A 220 -32.25 14.40 -16.07
CA THR A 220 -33.47 14.07 -16.76
C THR A 220 -33.46 12.64 -17.28
N ILE A 221 -34.63 12.02 -17.38
CA ILE A 221 -34.77 10.70 -17.98
C ILE A 221 -35.44 10.89 -19.36
N TYR A 222 -34.71 10.46 -20.40
CA TYR A 222 -35.20 10.41 -21.77
C TYR A 222 -34.97 9.00 -22.33
N ARG A 223 -36.04 8.36 -22.84
CA ARG A 223 -36.00 6.97 -23.33
C ARG A 223 -35.35 6.02 -22.34
N ASP A 224 -35.84 6.01 -21.10
CA ASP A 224 -35.34 5.20 -19.97
C ASP A 224 -33.83 5.37 -19.65
N THR A 225 -33.22 6.42 -20.18
CA THR A 225 -31.81 6.74 -19.93
C THR A 225 -31.68 8.04 -19.16
N GLN A 226 -30.95 8.02 -18.07
CA GLN A 226 -30.68 9.20 -17.24
C GLN A 226 -29.53 10.02 -17.83
N PHE A 227 -29.82 11.29 -18.09
CA PHE A 227 -28.86 12.32 -18.48
C PHE A 227 -28.63 13.28 -17.32
N THR A 228 -27.42 13.72 -17.13
CA THR A 228 -27.04 14.69 -16.09
C THR A 228 -26.72 16.03 -16.75
N ALA A 229 -27.15 17.13 -16.15
CA ALA A 229 -26.84 18.46 -16.65
C ALA A 229 -25.34 18.73 -16.67
N THR A 230 -24.84 19.34 -17.74
CA THR A 230 -23.42 19.66 -17.93
C THR A 230 -22.95 20.82 -17.06
N SER A 231 -23.88 21.65 -16.54
CA SER A 231 -23.62 22.71 -15.56
C SER A 231 -23.02 22.18 -14.24
N GLY A 232 -23.13 20.86 -13.98
CA GLY A 232 -22.59 20.22 -12.78
C GLY A 232 -23.51 20.37 -11.56
N LYS A 233 -22.91 20.74 -10.43
CA LYS A 233 -23.61 20.89 -9.16
C LYS A 233 -24.04 22.34 -8.95
N PHE A 234 -25.29 22.55 -8.51
CA PHE A 234 -25.74 23.86 -8.03
C PHE A 234 -25.46 23.94 -6.52
N THR A 235 -24.88 25.04 -6.08
CA THR A 235 -24.60 25.31 -4.66
C THR A 235 -25.78 26.03 -3.98
N SER A 236 -26.69 26.58 -4.75
CA SER A 236 -27.94 27.20 -4.29
C SER A 236 -29.15 26.41 -4.81
N LYS A 237 -30.14 26.24 -3.95
CA LYS A 237 -31.40 25.59 -4.28
C LYS A 237 -32.15 26.39 -5.32
N GLU A 238 -32.16 27.70 -5.19
CA GLU A 238 -32.85 28.65 -6.07
C GLU A 238 -32.30 28.56 -7.50
N GLU A 239 -31.01 28.47 -7.67
CA GLU A 239 -30.37 28.26 -9.01
C GLU A 239 -30.81 26.93 -9.63
N GLY A 240 -30.82 25.86 -8.82
CA GLY A 240 -31.27 24.54 -9.26
C GLY A 240 -32.75 24.54 -9.64
N GLU A 241 -33.62 25.14 -8.84
CA GLU A 241 -35.06 25.26 -9.11
C GLU A 241 -35.34 26.15 -10.33
N LYS A 242 -34.56 27.21 -10.53
CA LYS A 242 -34.65 28.05 -11.74
C LYS A 242 -34.31 27.25 -12.98
N ALA A 243 -33.20 26.49 -12.97
CA ALA A 243 -32.82 25.63 -14.09
C ALA A 243 -33.83 24.51 -14.33
N PHE A 244 -34.39 23.93 -13.26
CA PHE A 244 -35.45 22.91 -13.37
C PHE A 244 -36.73 23.47 -13.98
N SER A 245 -37.19 24.63 -13.53
CA SER A 245 -38.42 25.26 -14.07
C SER A 245 -38.26 25.68 -15.53
N THR A 246 -37.06 26.08 -15.94
CA THR A 246 -36.77 26.40 -17.35
C THR A 246 -37.01 25.23 -18.30
N ILE A 247 -36.79 24.01 -17.85
CA ILE A 247 -36.88 22.80 -18.70
C ILE A 247 -38.17 22.01 -18.51
N ALA A 248 -38.97 22.31 -17.49
CA ALA A 248 -40.19 21.58 -17.18
C ALA A 248 -41.23 21.72 -18.34
N GLY A 249 -41.72 20.58 -18.86
CA GLY A 249 -42.70 20.54 -19.94
C GLY A 249 -42.16 20.96 -21.31
N LYS A 250 -40.87 21.16 -21.49
CA LYS A 250 -40.25 21.41 -22.80
C LYS A 250 -39.68 20.11 -23.36
N PRO A 251 -39.54 19.94 -24.67
CA PRO A 251 -38.99 18.73 -25.25
C PRO A 251 -37.47 18.68 -25.05
N PHE A 252 -36.96 17.47 -24.79
CA PHE A 252 -35.53 17.18 -24.82
C PHE A 252 -35.10 16.86 -26.26
N THR A 253 -34.00 17.42 -26.72
CA THR A 253 -33.47 17.19 -28.06
C THR A 253 -32.06 16.68 -28.02
N VAL A 254 -31.74 15.61 -28.73
CA VAL A 254 -30.40 15.07 -28.86
C VAL A 254 -29.56 15.93 -29.82
N THR A 255 -28.51 16.56 -29.34
CA THR A 255 -27.67 17.46 -30.13
C THR A 255 -26.48 16.77 -30.77
N ALA A 256 -25.91 15.78 -30.09
CA ALA A 256 -24.77 15.04 -30.62
C ALA A 256 -24.69 13.60 -30.07
N VAL A 257 -24.26 12.69 -30.93
CA VAL A 257 -23.92 11.32 -30.56
C VAL A 257 -22.49 11.04 -31.04
N THR A 258 -21.60 10.75 -30.13
CA THR A 258 -20.19 10.49 -30.45
C THR A 258 -19.80 9.10 -29.97
N LYS A 259 -19.27 8.27 -30.88
CA LYS A 259 -18.71 6.97 -30.55
C LYS A 259 -17.19 6.99 -30.70
N LYS A 260 -16.47 6.61 -29.67
CA LYS A 260 -14.99 6.52 -29.67
C LYS A 260 -14.59 5.10 -29.29
N LYS A 261 -13.77 4.47 -30.13
CA LYS A 261 -13.14 3.20 -29.80
C LYS A 261 -11.89 3.47 -28.97
N GLY A 262 -11.66 2.62 -27.99
CA GLY A 262 -10.48 2.67 -27.12
C GLY A 262 -9.94 1.27 -26.82
N THR A 263 -8.74 1.23 -26.29
CA THR A 263 -8.10 0.02 -25.79
C THR A 263 -7.67 0.22 -24.36
N GLU A 264 -7.70 -0.86 -23.59
CA GLU A 264 -7.26 -0.90 -22.20
C GLU A 264 -6.24 -2.04 -22.07
N ALA A 265 -5.00 -1.66 -21.78
CA ALA A 265 -3.91 -2.61 -21.58
C ALA A 265 -4.13 -3.43 -20.30
N PRO A 266 -3.57 -4.65 -20.21
CA PRO A 266 -3.56 -5.41 -18.97
C PRO A 266 -2.84 -4.63 -17.87
N PRO A 267 -3.22 -4.85 -16.59
CA PRO A 267 -2.53 -4.24 -15.47
C PRO A 267 -1.08 -4.74 -15.41
N HIS A 268 -0.17 -3.88 -14.93
CA HIS A 268 1.24 -4.25 -14.75
C HIS A 268 1.40 -5.45 -13.81
N LEU A 269 2.53 -6.13 -13.91
CA LEU A 269 2.91 -7.18 -12.96
C LEU A 269 2.97 -6.63 -11.52
N TYR A 270 3.07 -7.52 -10.56
CA TYR A 270 3.14 -7.12 -9.15
C TYR A 270 4.56 -6.75 -8.72
N ASP A 271 4.68 -5.59 -8.10
CA ASP A 271 5.63 -5.33 -7.04
C ASP A 271 5.02 -5.72 -5.67
N LEU A 272 5.79 -5.60 -4.59
CA LEU A 272 5.28 -5.96 -3.26
C LEU A 272 4.08 -5.09 -2.85
N THR A 273 4.14 -3.79 -3.09
CA THR A 273 3.08 -2.85 -2.67
C THR A 273 1.75 -3.14 -3.38
N SER A 274 1.77 -3.29 -4.69
CA SER A 274 0.55 -3.58 -5.46
C SER A 274 -0.04 -4.94 -5.10
N LEU A 275 0.79 -5.95 -4.80
CA LEU A 275 0.32 -7.24 -4.31
C LEU A 275 -0.35 -7.09 -2.93
N GLN A 276 0.25 -6.36 -1.99
CA GLN A 276 -0.33 -6.10 -0.68
C GLN A 276 -1.66 -5.35 -0.79
N VAL A 277 -1.75 -4.38 -1.68
CA VAL A 277 -3.00 -3.63 -1.96
C VAL A 277 -4.10 -4.56 -2.45
N ASP A 278 -3.83 -5.40 -3.44
CA ASP A 278 -4.82 -6.30 -4.00
C ASP A 278 -5.23 -7.41 -3.02
N CYS A 279 -4.29 -7.94 -2.24
CA CYS A 279 -4.59 -8.88 -1.16
C CYS A 279 -5.48 -8.25 -0.07
N ASN A 280 -5.21 -7.00 0.32
CA ASN A 280 -6.04 -6.29 1.30
C ASN A 280 -7.45 -6.02 0.77
N LYS A 281 -7.58 -5.55 -0.48
CA LYS A 281 -8.88 -5.29 -1.13
C LYS A 281 -9.71 -6.56 -1.27
N LYS A 282 -9.13 -7.65 -1.79
CA LYS A 282 -9.86 -8.88 -2.11
C LYS A 282 -10.10 -9.78 -0.89
N PHE A 283 -9.09 -9.92 -0.03
CA PHE A 283 -9.10 -10.93 1.03
C PHE A 283 -9.04 -10.32 2.43
N SER A 284 -8.91 -9.00 2.55
CA SER A 284 -8.70 -8.30 3.83
C SER A 284 -7.42 -8.75 4.56
N TYR A 285 -6.40 -9.23 3.83
CA TYR A 285 -5.10 -9.55 4.40
C TYR A 285 -4.36 -8.27 4.75
N SER A 286 -3.66 -8.26 5.89
CA SER A 286 -2.77 -7.16 6.23
C SER A 286 -1.52 -7.15 5.33
N ALA A 287 -0.84 -6.01 5.28
CA ALA A 287 0.41 -5.88 4.55
C ALA A 287 1.48 -6.87 5.07
N ASP A 288 1.58 -7.04 6.39
CA ASP A 288 2.50 -8.00 7.04
C ASP A 288 2.13 -9.46 6.73
N MET A 289 0.83 -9.78 6.79
CA MET A 289 0.35 -11.11 6.44
C MET A 289 0.65 -11.45 4.99
N THR A 290 0.39 -10.52 4.07
CA THR A 290 0.70 -10.71 2.65
C THR A 290 2.20 -10.92 2.44
N LEU A 291 3.05 -10.13 3.11
CA LEU A 291 4.50 -10.30 3.04
C LEU A 291 4.95 -11.68 3.53
N LYS A 292 4.39 -12.19 4.62
CA LYS A 292 4.70 -13.54 5.13
C LYS A 292 4.26 -14.63 4.16
N LEU A 293 3.08 -14.50 3.56
CA LEU A 293 2.56 -15.47 2.60
C LEU A 293 3.41 -15.52 1.32
N ILE A 294 3.74 -14.36 0.75
CA ILE A 294 4.58 -14.32 -0.46
C ILE A 294 6.03 -14.75 -0.17
N GLN A 295 6.54 -14.46 1.02
CA GLN A 295 7.85 -14.96 1.46
C GLN A 295 7.85 -16.50 1.52
N SER A 296 6.79 -17.12 2.07
CA SER A 296 6.63 -18.57 2.10
C SER A 296 6.56 -19.17 0.67
N LEU A 297 5.83 -18.53 -0.25
CA LEU A 297 5.76 -18.98 -1.65
C LEU A 297 7.13 -18.90 -2.35
N TYR A 298 7.91 -17.86 -2.07
CA TYR A 298 9.28 -17.71 -2.55
C TYR A 298 10.21 -18.80 -2.01
N GLU A 299 10.17 -19.07 -0.71
CA GLU A 299 11.00 -20.10 -0.07
C GLU A 299 10.67 -21.51 -0.59
N LYS A 300 9.41 -21.76 -0.90
CA LYS A 300 8.93 -22.96 -1.59
C LYS A 300 9.28 -22.96 -3.09
N LYS A 301 9.92 -21.93 -3.62
CA LYS A 301 10.30 -21.73 -5.01
C LYS A 301 9.13 -21.64 -6.00
N PHE A 302 7.94 -21.28 -5.57
CA PHE A 302 6.77 -21.13 -6.43
C PHE A 302 6.67 -19.75 -7.08
N THR A 303 7.24 -18.72 -6.45
CA THR A 303 7.29 -17.35 -6.95
C THR A 303 8.71 -16.80 -6.88
N THR A 304 8.97 -15.74 -7.64
CA THR A 304 10.24 -14.99 -7.59
C THR A 304 10.33 -14.16 -6.30
N TYR A 305 11.46 -13.49 -6.08
CA TYR A 305 11.74 -12.73 -4.86
C TYR A 305 10.65 -11.67 -4.59
N PRO A 306 10.11 -11.60 -3.35
CA PRO A 306 8.91 -10.82 -3.09
C PRO A 306 9.15 -9.34 -2.75
N ARG A 307 10.36 -8.96 -2.28
CA ARG A 307 10.61 -7.60 -1.79
C ARG A 307 11.12 -6.70 -2.90
N VAL A 308 10.33 -6.53 -3.94
CA VAL A 308 10.66 -5.79 -5.15
C VAL A 308 9.80 -4.52 -5.27
N ASP A 309 10.35 -3.51 -5.91
CA ASP A 309 9.76 -2.19 -6.14
C ASP A 309 9.42 -1.94 -7.61
N THR A 310 9.71 -2.90 -8.49
CA THR A 310 9.42 -2.81 -9.92
C THR A 310 8.31 -3.75 -10.37
N GLN A 311 7.59 -3.34 -11.42
CA GLN A 311 6.53 -4.08 -12.08
C GLN A 311 6.98 -4.61 -13.46
N PHE A 312 8.28 -4.54 -13.75
CA PHE A 312 8.88 -4.90 -15.02
C PHE A 312 9.72 -6.17 -14.91
N LEU A 313 9.91 -6.82 -16.05
CA LEU A 313 10.81 -7.97 -16.23
C LEU A 313 12.03 -7.56 -17.02
N THR A 314 13.15 -8.24 -16.79
CA THR A 314 14.33 -8.18 -17.63
C THR A 314 14.14 -9.00 -18.90
N ASP A 315 14.87 -8.65 -19.97
CA ASP A 315 14.76 -9.29 -21.28
C ASP A 315 15.10 -10.79 -21.28
N ASP A 316 15.97 -11.23 -20.38
CA ASP A 316 16.40 -12.62 -20.20
C ASP A 316 15.32 -13.53 -19.60
N ILE A 317 14.25 -12.95 -19.02
CA ILE A 317 13.08 -13.70 -18.57
C ILE A 317 12.17 -14.10 -19.73
N TYR A 318 12.15 -13.32 -20.83
CA TYR A 318 11.25 -13.61 -21.95
C TYR A 318 11.41 -15.02 -22.54
N PRO A 319 12.62 -15.54 -22.81
CA PRO A 319 12.80 -16.91 -23.31
C PRO A 319 12.31 -17.98 -22.32
N LYS A 320 12.20 -17.68 -21.04
CA LYS A 320 11.76 -18.61 -19.99
C LYS A 320 10.24 -18.65 -19.81
N CYS A 321 9.50 -17.67 -20.38
CA CYS A 321 8.05 -17.61 -20.25
C CYS A 321 7.32 -18.90 -20.67
N PRO A 322 7.69 -19.60 -21.76
CA PRO A 322 7.07 -20.89 -22.11
C PRO A 322 7.22 -21.96 -21.02
N GLN A 323 8.40 -22.04 -20.40
CA GLN A 323 8.63 -22.96 -19.28
C GLN A 323 7.80 -22.58 -18.06
N ILE A 324 7.70 -21.27 -17.74
CA ILE A 324 6.87 -20.77 -16.65
C ILE A 324 5.41 -21.13 -16.90
N PHE A 325 4.90 -20.93 -18.12
CA PHE A 325 3.53 -21.34 -18.49
C PHE A 325 3.30 -22.83 -18.32
N ASN A 326 4.27 -23.67 -18.69
CA ASN A 326 4.15 -25.12 -18.50
C ASN A 326 3.95 -25.47 -17.02
N GLY A 327 4.75 -24.90 -16.12
CA GLY A 327 4.59 -25.11 -14.68
C GLY A 327 3.27 -24.56 -14.13
N VAL A 328 2.87 -23.36 -14.55
CA VAL A 328 1.59 -22.76 -14.14
C VAL A 328 0.39 -23.57 -14.64
N SER A 329 0.45 -24.16 -15.85
CA SER A 329 -0.62 -25.00 -16.39
C SER A 329 -0.85 -26.27 -15.57
N GLN A 330 0.20 -26.78 -14.91
CA GLN A 330 0.15 -27.96 -14.05
C GLN A 330 -0.28 -27.65 -12.62
N ALA A 331 -0.34 -26.36 -12.24
CA ALA A 331 -0.73 -25.93 -10.90
C ALA A 331 -2.15 -26.38 -10.57
N LYS A 332 -2.30 -27.10 -9.46
CA LYS A 332 -3.60 -27.53 -8.93
C LYS A 332 -3.98 -26.66 -7.74
N ILE A 333 -4.94 -25.77 -7.94
CA ILE A 333 -5.55 -24.99 -6.89
C ILE A 333 -6.91 -25.59 -6.55
N ASN A 334 -7.09 -26.01 -5.29
CA ASN A 334 -8.29 -26.75 -4.85
C ASN A 334 -8.61 -27.95 -5.77
N SER A 335 -7.57 -28.74 -6.09
CA SER A 335 -7.62 -29.92 -6.98
C SER A 335 -7.98 -29.64 -8.46
N GLN A 336 -8.07 -28.39 -8.86
CA GLN A 336 -8.41 -27.99 -10.23
C GLN A 336 -7.22 -27.35 -10.95
N GLN A 337 -7.01 -27.72 -12.21
CA GLN A 337 -6.05 -27.04 -13.10
C GLN A 337 -6.65 -25.74 -13.66
N LYS A 338 -6.77 -24.76 -12.79
CA LYS A 338 -7.51 -23.50 -13.01
C LYS A 338 -6.95 -22.67 -14.19
N TYR A 339 -5.64 -22.74 -14.44
CA TYR A 339 -4.95 -21.91 -15.42
C TYR A 339 -4.78 -22.59 -16.79
N LEU A 340 -4.92 -23.91 -16.86
CA LEU A 340 -4.73 -24.67 -18.09
C LEU A 340 -5.61 -24.16 -19.24
N PRO A 341 -6.92 -23.90 -19.08
CA PRO A 341 -7.76 -23.40 -20.17
C PRO A 341 -7.29 -22.03 -20.69
N LEU A 342 -6.84 -21.14 -19.79
CA LEU A 342 -6.35 -19.81 -20.14
C LEU A 342 -5.07 -19.88 -20.97
N ILE A 343 -4.14 -20.77 -20.58
CA ILE A 343 -2.88 -20.97 -21.29
C ILE A 343 -3.12 -21.66 -22.65
N GLN A 344 -4.06 -22.62 -22.72
CA GLN A 344 -4.45 -23.25 -23.97
C GLN A 344 -5.07 -22.25 -24.96
N GLN A 345 -5.87 -21.31 -24.46
CA GLN A 345 -6.44 -20.23 -25.28
C GLN A 345 -5.34 -19.35 -25.89
N LEU A 346 -4.29 -19.01 -25.13
CA LEU A 346 -3.12 -18.30 -25.66
C LEU A 346 -2.38 -19.12 -26.72
N ALA A 347 -2.15 -20.41 -26.47
CA ALA A 347 -1.46 -21.29 -27.38
C ALA A 347 -2.24 -21.55 -28.70
N ALA A 348 -3.58 -21.60 -28.60
CA ALA A 348 -4.46 -21.79 -29.76
C ALA A 348 -4.36 -20.65 -30.79
N THR A 349 -3.85 -19.48 -30.40
CA THR A 349 -3.62 -18.37 -31.34
C THR A 349 -2.52 -18.70 -32.37
N GLY A 350 -1.67 -19.70 -32.12
CA GLY A 350 -0.52 -20.03 -32.95
C GLY A 350 0.55 -18.95 -33.07
N LYS A 351 0.37 -17.83 -32.35
CA LYS A 351 1.29 -16.69 -32.36
C LYS A 351 2.36 -16.82 -31.29
N LYS A 352 3.54 -16.26 -31.57
CA LYS A 352 4.59 -16.10 -30.57
C LYS A 352 4.07 -15.18 -29.45
N LEU A 353 4.46 -15.46 -28.20
CA LEU A 353 4.11 -14.61 -27.05
C LEU A 353 4.52 -13.15 -27.33
N PRO A 354 3.66 -12.17 -27.06
CA PRO A 354 4.00 -10.77 -27.27
C PRO A 354 5.12 -10.33 -26.30
N LYS A 355 6.16 -9.68 -26.85
CA LYS A 355 7.22 -9.03 -26.08
C LYS A 355 6.97 -7.52 -26.08
N SER A 356 6.37 -6.99 -25.04
CA SER A 356 6.05 -5.57 -24.91
C SER A 356 7.08 -4.85 -24.04
N LYS A 357 7.54 -3.68 -24.44
CA LYS A 357 8.34 -2.77 -23.58
C LYS A 357 7.60 -2.29 -22.34
N LYS A 358 6.27 -2.40 -22.29
CA LYS A 358 5.47 -2.15 -21.08
C LYS A 358 5.65 -3.23 -20.02
N VAL A 359 6.27 -4.37 -20.37
CA VAL A 359 6.50 -5.52 -19.49
C VAL A 359 7.99 -5.82 -19.35
N PHE A 360 8.72 -5.86 -20.49
CA PHE A 360 10.14 -6.20 -20.54
C PHE A 360 10.94 -4.91 -20.79
N ASP A 361 11.57 -4.40 -19.75
CA ASP A 361 12.38 -3.18 -19.79
C ASP A 361 13.49 -3.23 -18.74
N ASN A 362 14.70 -3.53 -19.16
CA ASN A 362 15.87 -3.63 -18.29
C ASN A 362 16.16 -2.32 -17.54
N SER A 363 15.83 -1.17 -18.12
CA SER A 363 16.07 0.13 -17.49
C SER A 363 15.15 0.42 -16.30
N LYS A 364 14.08 -0.37 -16.13
CA LYS A 364 13.09 -0.27 -15.04
C LYS A 364 13.28 -1.32 -13.96
N VAL A 365 14.32 -2.14 -14.07
CA VAL A 365 14.67 -3.18 -13.09
C VAL A 365 16.01 -2.82 -12.47
N THR A 366 16.00 -2.63 -11.14
CA THR A 366 17.21 -2.33 -10.36
C THR A 366 17.81 -3.61 -9.78
N ASP A 367 17.29 -4.07 -8.66
CA ASP A 367 17.82 -5.20 -7.89
C ASP A 367 17.20 -6.53 -8.34
N HIS A 368 15.88 -6.56 -8.46
CA HIS A 368 15.10 -7.73 -8.84
C HIS A 368 13.93 -7.31 -9.73
N HIS A 369 13.52 -8.20 -10.64
CA HIS A 369 12.34 -7.99 -11.48
C HIS A 369 11.03 -8.23 -10.70
N ALA A 370 9.89 -7.90 -11.32
CA ALA A 370 8.55 -8.07 -10.77
C ALA A 370 8.28 -9.50 -10.24
N ILE A 371 7.31 -9.62 -9.35
CA ILE A 371 6.86 -10.90 -8.78
C ILE A 371 6.09 -11.70 -9.84
N ILE A 372 6.61 -12.88 -10.19
CA ILE A 372 6.01 -13.81 -11.14
C ILE A 372 6.12 -15.27 -10.63
N PRO A 373 5.35 -16.21 -11.18
CA PRO A 373 5.60 -17.63 -10.94
C PRO A 373 6.96 -18.05 -11.50
N THR A 374 7.60 -19.05 -10.88
CA THR A 374 8.90 -19.58 -11.33
C THR A 374 8.78 -20.66 -12.41
N GLY A 375 7.58 -21.23 -12.59
CA GLY A 375 7.36 -22.40 -13.41
C GLY A 375 7.47 -23.73 -12.64
N VAL A 376 7.73 -23.70 -11.34
CA VAL A 376 7.57 -24.86 -10.47
C VAL A 376 6.09 -25.01 -10.12
N PRO A 377 5.44 -26.15 -10.43
CA PRO A 377 4.03 -26.35 -10.08
C PRO A 377 3.85 -26.31 -8.56
N PRO A 378 2.99 -25.44 -8.02
CA PRO A 378 2.80 -25.35 -6.59
C PRO A 378 2.07 -26.60 -6.04
N SER A 379 2.50 -27.03 -4.87
CA SER A 379 1.91 -28.13 -4.11
C SER A 379 1.89 -27.83 -2.62
N GLY A 380 0.92 -28.35 -1.89
CA GLY A 380 0.82 -28.17 -0.43
C GLY A 380 0.61 -26.73 0.00
N LEU A 381 -0.09 -25.93 -0.81
CA LEU A 381 -0.46 -24.57 -0.46
C LEU A 381 -1.58 -24.55 0.57
N THR A 382 -1.48 -23.66 1.55
CA THR A 382 -2.64 -23.27 2.35
C THR A 382 -3.60 -22.43 1.49
N ASP A 383 -4.87 -22.32 1.90
CA ASP A 383 -5.86 -21.50 1.18
C ASP A 383 -5.41 -20.05 1.00
N MET A 384 -4.74 -19.50 2.01
CA MET A 384 -4.21 -18.14 1.95
C MET A 384 -3.05 -18.00 0.96
N GLU A 385 -2.12 -18.96 0.95
CA GLU A 385 -1.04 -18.99 -0.05
C GLU A 385 -1.59 -19.19 -1.45
N ALA A 386 -2.60 -20.05 -1.61
CA ALA A 386 -3.28 -20.29 -2.87
C ALA A 386 -3.94 -19.02 -3.42
N ASN A 387 -4.56 -18.21 -2.56
CA ASN A 387 -5.13 -16.91 -2.93
C ASN A 387 -4.07 -15.94 -3.44
N VAL A 388 -2.93 -15.85 -2.76
CA VAL A 388 -1.82 -14.96 -3.19
C VAL A 388 -1.20 -15.46 -4.50
N TYR A 389 -0.98 -16.78 -4.61
CA TYR A 389 -0.46 -17.38 -5.84
C TYR A 389 -1.42 -17.16 -7.03
N ASP A 390 -2.74 -17.28 -6.82
CA ASP A 390 -3.75 -17.05 -7.86
C ASP A 390 -3.69 -15.62 -8.43
N LEU A 391 -3.52 -14.61 -7.58
CA LEU A 391 -3.33 -13.24 -8.03
C LEU A 391 -2.10 -13.11 -8.93
N ILE A 392 -0.98 -13.67 -8.51
CA ILE A 392 0.29 -13.58 -9.24
C ILE A 392 0.22 -14.33 -10.57
N ALA A 393 -0.31 -15.56 -10.57
CA ALA A 393 -0.43 -16.37 -11.76
C ALA A 393 -1.36 -15.73 -12.81
N LYS A 394 -2.53 -15.24 -12.40
CA LYS A 394 -3.45 -14.54 -13.30
C LYS A 394 -2.85 -13.26 -13.86
N ARG A 395 -2.15 -12.48 -13.03
CA ARG A 395 -1.48 -11.26 -13.46
C ARG A 395 -0.40 -11.56 -14.50
N PHE A 396 0.39 -12.62 -14.30
CA PHE A 396 1.40 -13.07 -15.25
C PHE A 396 0.77 -13.58 -16.55
N ILE A 397 -0.35 -14.29 -16.51
CA ILE A 397 -1.06 -14.74 -17.70
C ILE A 397 -1.63 -13.54 -18.48
N SER A 398 -2.24 -12.60 -17.78
CA SER A 398 -2.97 -11.48 -18.39
C SER A 398 -2.11 -10.57 -19.25
N ILE A 399 -0.81 -10.39 -18.94
CA ILE A 399 0.10 -9.52 -19.70
C ILE A 399 0.40 -10.04 -21.13
N PHE A 400 0.09 -11.29 -21.41
CA PHE A 400 0.27 -11.91 -22.74
C PHE A 400 -1.04 -11.97 -23.55
N TYR A 401 -2.17 -11.59 -22.92
CA TYR A 401 -3.45 -11.44 -23.61
C TYR A 401 -3.49 -10.10 -24.37
N PRO A 402 -4.33 -10.01 -25.41
CA PRO A 402 -4.54 -8.75 -26.12
C PRO A 402 -5.18 -7.71 -25.21
N ASP A 403 -5.01 -6.44 -25.55
CA ASP A 403 -5.71 -5.34 -24.90
C ASP A 403 -7.23 -5.54 -24.99
N CYS A 404 -7.94 -5.16 -23.93
CA CYS A 404 -9.40 -5.06 -23.95
C CYS A 404 -9.81 -3.93 -24.90
N LYS A 405 -10.67 -4.22 -25.87
CA LYS A 405 -11.22 -3.21 -26.78
C LYS A 405 -12.61 -2.82 -26.33
N PHE A 406 -12.87 -1.56 -26.30
CA PHE A 406 -14.16 -1.01 -25.91
C PHE A 406 -14.61 0.14 -26.81
N SER A 407 -15.90 0.46 -26.77
CA SER A 407 -16.48 1.64 -27.38
C SER A 407 -17.11 2.50 -26.32
N THR A 408 -16.78 3.78 -26.28
CA THR A 408 -17.47 4.77 -25.43
C THR A 408 -18.43 5.54 -26.31
N THR A 409 -19.73 5.48 -25.97
CA THR A 409 -20.77 6.30 -26.59
C THR A 409 -21.07 7.46 -25.65
N THR A 410 -20.94 8.68 -26.13
CA THR A 410 -21.33 9.91 -25.43
C THR A 410 -22.48 10.56 -26.20
N VAL A 411 -23.57 10.82 -25.51
CA VAL A 411 -24.73 11.50 -26.05
C VAL A 411 -24.91 12.83 -25.33
N LEU A 412 -24.98 13.87 -26.11
CA LEU A 412 -25.34 15.22 -25.64
C LEU A 412 -26.76 15.52 -26.06
N GLY A 413 -27.48 16.16 -25.18
CA GLY A 413 -28.83 16.67 -25.45
C GLY A 413 -29.02 18.01 -24.78
N GLU A 414 -30.07 18.69 -25.16
CA GLU A 414 -30.45 19.98 -24.62
C GLU A 414 -31.94 20.13 -24.46
N VAL A 415 -32.32 21.00 -23.57
CA VAL A 415 -33.67 21.50 -23.44
C VAL A 415 -33.60 23.01 -23.52
N ILE A 416 -34.36 23.59 -24.43
CA ILE A 416 -34.49 25.04 -24.62
C ILE A 416 -35.78 25.49 -23.94
N GLY A 417 -35.63 26.38 -22.99
CA GLY A 417 -36.76 26.98 -22.27
C GLY A 417 -36.62 28.49 -22.20
N GLU A 418 -37.52 29.14 -21.47
CA GLU A 418 -37.53 30.57 -21.28
C GLU A 418 -37.53 30.90 -19.79
N THR A 419 -36.70 31.84 -19.41
CA THR A 419 -36.62 32.36 -18.03
C THR A 419 -36.44 33.89 -18.10
N ASP A 420 -37.29 34.61 -17.39
CA ASP A 420 -37.27 36.07 -17.35
C ASP A 420 -37.37 36.73 -18.76
N GLY A 421 -38.14 36.10 -19.66
CA GLY A 421 -38.31 36.60 -21.04
C GLY A 421 -37.10 36.37 -21.96
N LYS A 422 -36.13 35.56 -21.53
CA LYS A 422 -34.96 35.21 -22.33
C LYS A 422 -34.88 33.70 -22.53
N GLU A 423 -34.56 33.31 -23.75
CA GLU A 423 -34.28 31.92 -24.08
C GLU A 423 -33.06 31.44 -23.26
N GLN A 424 -33.23 30.32 -22.56
CA GLN A 424 -32.17 29.65 -21.82
C GLN A 424 -32.06 28.19 -22.25
N LYS A 425 -30.82 27.76 -22.41
CA LYS A 425 -30.47 26.41 -22.81
C LYS A 425 -29.83 25.66 -21.64
N VAL A 426 -30.36 24.48 -21.35
CA VAL A 426 -29.78 23.53 -20.40
C VAL A 426 -29.26 22.31 -21.14
N GLU A 427 -27.96 22.09 -21.06
CA GLU A 427 -27.29 20.99 -21.72
C GLU A 427 -27.16 19.78 -20.80
N PHE A 428 -27.33 18.59 -21.38
CA PHE A 428 -27.26 17.31 -20.68
C PHE A 428 -26.31 16.36 -21.38
N LYS A 429 -25.72 15.46 -20.57
CA LYS A 429 -24.77 14.46 -21.05
C LYS A 429 -25.07 13.10 -20.44
N VAL A 430 -24.90 12.05 -21.25
CA VAL A 430 -24.76 10.68 -20.77
C VAL A 430 -23.63 10.00 -21.52
N SER A 431 -22.92 9.10 -20.82
CA SER A 431 -21.88 8.27 -21.42
C SER A 431 -22.05 6.82 -21.01
N GLY A 432 -21.76 5.90 -21.92
CA GLY A 432 -21.76 4.47 -21.69
C GLY A 432 -20.54 3.83 -22.33
N LYS A 433 -19.98 2.80 -21.68
CA LYS A 433 -18.84 2.02 -22.16
C LYS A 433 -19.27 0.59 -22.43
N GLU A 434 -19.14 0.16 -23.67
CA GLU A 434 -19.43 -1.18 -24.14
C GLU A 434 -18.14 -1.93 -24.42
N ILE A 435 -17.96 -3.13 -23.85
CA ILE A 435 -16.80 -3.98 -24.12
C ILE A 435 -17.05 -4.72 -25.42
N LEU A 436 -16.18 -4.50 -26.41
CA LEU A 436 -16.24 -5.13 -27.74
C LEU A 436 -15.50 -6.46 -27.76
N GLU A 437 -14.27 -6.45 -27.21
CA GLU A 437 -13.41 -7.63 -27.08
C GLU A 437 -12.81 -7.60 -25.67
N PRO A 438 -13.10 -8.55 -24.79
CA PRO A 438 -12.64 -8.52 -23.41
C PRO A 438 -11.13 -8.63 -23.26
N GLY A 439 -10.46 -9.34 -24.17
CA GLY A 439 -8.99 -9.48 -24.14
C GLY A 439 -8.50 -10.04 -22.81
N TRP A 440 -7.55 -9.34 -22.16
CA TRP A 440 -6.98 -9.77 -20.88
C TRP A 440 -8.02 -9.91 -19.75
N ARG A 441 -9.18 -9.27 -19.85
CA ARG A 441 -10.25 -9.37 -18.85
C ARG A 441 -10.84 -10.78 -18.74
N ASP A 442 -10.72 -11.61 -19.79
CA ASP A 442 -11.15 -13.01 -19.76
C ASP A 442 -10.43 -13.83 -18.68
N VAL A 443 -9.18 -13.46 -18.36
CA VAL A 443 -8.42 -14.11 -17.28
C VAL A 443 -9.12 -14.00 -15.93
N TYR A 444 -9.94 -12.96 -15.74
CA TYR A 444 -10.67 -12.65 -14.51
C TYR A 444 -12.19 -12.87 -14.62
N ALA A 445 -12.70 -13.36 -15.75
CA ALA A 445 -14.15 -13.41 -16.05
C ALA A 445 -14.98 -14.19 -15.02
N LYS A 446 -14.43 -15.27 -14.45
CA LYS A 446 -15.13 -16.07 -13.42
C LYS A 446 -15.30 -15.35 -12.08
N GLU A 447 -14.55 -14.27 -11.83
CA GLU A 447 -14.65 -13.47 -10.60
C GLU A 447 -15.70 -12.38 -10.71
N SER A 448 -16.09 -11.99 -11.92
CA SER A 448 -17.07 -10.91 -12.17
C SER A 448 -18.50 -11.27 -11.80
N ASN A 449 -18.83 -12.56 -11.69
CA ASN A 449 -20.18 -13.01 -11.32
C ASN A 449 -20.52 -12.85 -9.83
N ASN A 450 -19.54 -12.45 -8.99
CA ASN A 450 -19.73 -12.17 -7.57
C ASN A 450 -19.59 -10.66 -7.26
N LYS A 451 -20.01 -9.81 -8.20
CA LYS A 451 -20.09 -8.36 -7.98
C LYS A 451 -21.15 -8.01 -6.95
N ASN A 452 -20.77 -8.04 -5.67
CA ASN A 452 -21.17 -6.94 -4.80
C ASN A 452 -20.27 -5.77 -5.23
N THR A 453 -20.89 -4.79 -5.87
CA THR A 453 -20.33 -3.50 -6.25
C THR A 453 -19.75 -2.80 -5.02
N GLU A 454 -18.52 -3.12 -4.66
CA GLU A 454 -17.68 -2.17 -3.94
C GLU A 454 -17.15 -1.23 -5.05
N GLU A 455 -17.69 -0.01 -5.05
CA GLU A 455 -17.23 1.10 -5.88
C GLU A 455 -15.69 1.09 -5.87
N GLU A 456 -15.06 1.03 -7.04
CA GLU A 456 -13.61 1.24 -7.16
C GLU A 456 -13.30 2.56 -6.49
N GLU A 457 -12.56 2.49 -5.38
CA GLU A 457 -12.03 3.67 -4.72
C GLU A 457 -11.08 4.37 -5.70
N SER A 458 -11.64 5.28 -6.49
CA SER A 458 -10.84 6.29 -7.13
C SER A 458 -10.28 7.15 -6.01
N ASP A 459 -8.99 6.98 -5.70
CA ASP A 459 -8.24 7.95 -4.91
C ASP A 459 -8.52 9.33 -5.49
N GLY A 460 -9.20 10.17 -4.70
CA GLY A 460 -9.61 11.50 -5.11
C GLY A 460 -8.43 12.43 -5.36
N ASN A 461 -7.66 12.17 -6.38
CA ASN A 461 -6.76 13.12 -7.03
C ASN A 461 -5.99 12.48 -8.20
N ASN A 462 -6.70 11.96 -9.19
CA ASN A 462 -6.09 11.74 -10.48
C ASN A 462 -7.02 12.25 -11.58
N SER A 463 -6.59 13.35 -12.18
CA SER A 463 -6.99 13.91 -13.49
C SER A 463 -8.26 13.29 -14.09
N LYS A 464 -9.35 14.08 -14.13
CA LYS A 464 -10.48 14.12 -15.09
C LYS A 464 -10.53 13.01 -16.17
N LYS A 465 -10.41 11.74 -15.81
CA LYS A 465 -10.99 10.65 -16.59
C LYS A 465 -12.34 10.38 -15.98
N GLU A 466 -13.40 10.88 -16.64
CA GLU A 466 -14.77 10.49 -16.34
C GLU A 466 -14.81 8.97 -16.31
N ASN A 467 -15.08 8.37 -15.15
CA ASN A 467 -15.39 6.94 -15.04
C ASN A 467 -16.72 6.74 -15.78
N VAL A 468 -16.63 6.37 -17.06
CA VAL A 468 -17.80 6.03 -17.85
C VAL A 468 -18.28 4.66 -17.39
N GLU A 469 -19.51 4.59 -16.87
CA GLU A 469 -20.12 3.34 -16.45
C GLU A 469 -20.13 2.30 -17.58
N GLU A 470 -19.80 1.06 -17.26
CA GLU A 470 -19.92 -0.07 -18.20
C GLU A 470 -21.41 -0.39 -18.40
N ARG A 471 -22.02 0.31 -19.34
CA ARG A 471 -23.41 0.09 -19.78
C ARG A 471 -23.55 0.35 -21.26
N THR A 472 -24.40 -0.42 -21.91
CA THR A 472 -24.81 -0.19 -23.29
C THR A 472 -25.94 0.84 -23.29
N LEU A 473 -25.76 1.93 -24.02
CA LEU A 473 -26.80 2.92 -24.20
C LEU A 473 -27.74 2.51 -25.36
N PRO A 474 -29.04 2.87 -25.31
CA PRO A 474 -29.91 2.79 -26.45
C PRO A 474 -29.33 3.56 -27.65
N THR A 475 -29.77 3.20 -28.86
CA THR A 475 -29.36 3.95 -30.05
C THR A 475 -30.08 5.27 -30.08
N PHE A 476 -29.33 6.36 -29.94
CA PHE A 476 -29.83 7.72 -30.09
C PHE A 476 -29.42 8.28 -31.45
N VAL A 477 -30.29 9.16 -32.00
CA VAL A 477 -30.06 9.82 -33.30
C VAL A 477 -30.01 11.33 -33.07
N LYS A 478 -29.01 11.98 -33.68
CA LYS A 478 -28.92 13.46 -33.63
C LYS A 478 -30.20 14.10 -34.21
N GLY A 479 -30.77 15.05 -33.48
CA GLY A 479 -32.00 15.76 -33.85
C GLY A 479 -33.29 15.07 -33.37
N GLU A 480 -33.23 13.84 -32.79
CA GLU A 480 -34.43 13.26 -32.17
C GLU A 480 -34.85 14.08 -30.96
N SER A 481 -36.14 14.25 -30.78
CA SER A 481 -36.70 15.06 -29.71
C SER A 481 -37.97 14.37 -29.15
N GLY A 482 -38.25 14.63 -27.89
CA GLY A 482 -39.43 14.06 -27.23
C GLY A 482 -39.52 14.42 -25.76
N ASP A 483 -40.58 13.86 -25.14
CA ASP A 483 -40.86 14.08 -23.74
C ASP A 483 -39.78 13.48 -22.85
N HIS A 484 -39.46 14.18 -21.76
CA HIS A 484 -38.50 13.74 -20.76
C HIS A 484 -39.03 14.00 -19.34
N LYS A 485 -38.37 13.40 -18.35
CA LYS A 485 -38.73 13.55 -16.95
C LYS A 485 -37.56 14.19 -16.19
N PRO A 486 -37.57 15.54 -16.04
CA PRO A 486 -36.53 16.21 -15.28
C PRO A 486 -36.68 15.95 -13.78
N THR A 487 -35.54 15.89 -13.09
CA THR A 487 -35.45 15.71 -11.66
C THR A 487 -34.37 16.62 -11.10
N LEU A 488 -34.67 17.30 -10.00
CA LEU A 488 -33.69 18.04 -9.21
C LEU A 488 -33.53 17.31 -7.88
N THR A 489 -32.33 16.79 -7.66
CA THR A 489 -32.03 15.97 -6.47
C THR A 489 -31.08 16.71 -5.55
N GLU A 490 -31.51 16.91 -4.30
CA GLU A 490 -30.64 17.40 -3.23
C GLU A 490 -29.67 16.29 -2.82
N LYS A 491 -28.40 16.61 -2.75
CA LYS A 491 -27.33 15.75 -2.26
C LYS A 491 -26.48 16.53 -1.26
N TRP A 492 -25.77 15.81 -0.44
CA TRP A 492 -24.86 16.39 0.54
C TRP A 492 -23.44 15.93 0.27
N THR A 493 -22.48 16.82 0.46
CA THR A 493 -21.08 16.44 0.45
C THR A 493 -20.81 15.40 1.55
N THR A 494 -19.88 14.49 1.29
CA THR A 494 -19.51 13.46 2.24
C THR A 494 -18.04 13.62 2.64
N PRO A 495 -17.67 13.28 3.91
CA PRO A 495 -16.28 13.33 4.32
C PRO A 495 -15.42 12.36 3.51
N PRO A 496 -14.11 12.60 3.43
CA PRO A 496 -13.21 11.61 2.85
C PRO A 496 -13.29 10.29 3.62
N LYS A 497 -13.00 9.18 2.95
CA LYS A 497 -13.00 7.86 3.60
C LYS A 497 -11.76 7.72 4.49
N TYR A 498 -11.90 6.96 5.60
CA TYR A 498 -10.75 6.53 6.40
C TYR A 498 -9.76 5.76 5.54
N TYR A 499 -8.48 5.82 5.90
CA TYR A 499 -7.52 4.93 5.29
C TYR A 499 -7.82 3.48 5.63
N THR A 500 -7.69 2.60 4.64
CA THR A 500 -7.48 1.15 4.79
C THR A 500 -5.99 0.88 4.68
N GLU A 501 -5.51 -0.33 4.99
CA GLU A 501 -4.10 -0.64 4.74
C GLU A 501 -3.74 -0.49 3.25
N ALA A 502 -4.66 -0.88 2.35
CA ALA A 502 -4.48 -0.70 0.92
C ALA A 502 -4.31 0.77 0.50
N SER A 503 -5.21 1.65 0.96
CA SER A 503 -5.14 3.07 0.61
C SER A 503 -3.98 3.78 1.31
N LEU A 504 -3.60 3.37 2.53
CA LEU A 504 -2.42 3.88 3.21
C LEU A 504 -1.12 3.49 2.49
N LEU A 505 -0.98 2.23 2.05
CA LEU A 505 0.18 1.79 1.26
C LEU A 505 0.30 2.59 -0.04
N ARG A 506 -0.81 2.88 -0.72
CA ARG A 506 -0.82 3.75 -1.90
C ARG A 506 -0.44 5.20 -1.55
N ALA A 507 -0.95 5.73 -0.43
CA ALA A 507 -0.57 7.08 0.03
C ALA A 507 0.93 7.16 0.35
N MET A 508 1.51 6.14 0.99
CA MET A 508 2.95 6.06 1.24
C MET A 508 3.75 5.98 -0.07
N GLU A 509 3.31 5.19 -1.03
CA GLU A 509 3.94 5.03 -2.35
C GLU A 509 3.89 6.33 -3.17
N THR A 510 2.77 7.05 -3.10
CA THR A 510 2.56 8.29 -3.85
C THR A 510 2.73 9.54 -2.99
N ALA A 511 3.52 9.46 -1.94
CA ALA A 511 3.69 10.52 -0.94
C ALA A 511 4.18 11.85 -1.52
N GLY A 512 4.86 11.85 -2.66
CA GLY A 512 5.21 13.06 -3.39
C GLY A 512 4.00 13.96 -3.74
N LYS A 513 2.79 13.43 -3.78
CA LYS A 513 1.57 14.22 -4.00
C LYS A 513 1.25 15.18 -2.85
N PHE A 514 1.77 14.91 -1.66
CA PHE A 514 1.59 15.74 -0.46
C PHE A 514 2.68 16.79 -0.30
N VAL A 515 3.62 16.88 -1.24
CA VAL A 515 4.77 17.79 -1.21
C VAL A 515 4.60 18.86 -2.30
N GLU A 516 4.73 20.13 -1.93
CA GLU A 516 4.55 21.24 -2.86
C GLU A 516 5.78 21.47 -3.75
N ASP A 517 6.97 21.27 -3.20
CA ASP A 517 8.24 21.44 -3.91
C ASP A 517 8.40 20.40 -5.02
N GLU A 518 8.66 20.84 -6.26
CA GLU A 518 8.76 19.96 -7.43
C GLU A 518 9.98 19.03 -7.38
N GLU A 519 11.11 19.48 -6.85
CA GLU A 519 12.33 18.68 -6.77
C GLU A 519 12.18 17.57 -5.72
N LEU A 520 11.60 17.90 -4.55
CA LEU A 520 11.30 16.92 -3.50
C LEU A 520 10.20 15.95 -3.94
N ARG A 521 9.23 16.44 -4.70
CA ARG A 521 8.20 15.59 -5.33
C ARG A 521 8.82 14.60 -6.31
N ALA A 522 9.76 15.04 -7.13
CA ALA A 522 10.51 14.19 -8.05
C ALA A 522 11.37 13.16 -7.31
N ALA A 523 12.01 13.55 -6.21
CA ALA A 523 12.78 12.63 -5.36
C ALA A 523 11.92 11.53 -4.73
N LEU A 524 10.67 11.85 -4.35
CA LEU A 524 9.72 10.90 -3.79
C LEU A 524 8.95 10.07 -4.85
N LYS A 525 9.05 10.43 -6.13
CA LYS A 525 8.26 9.78 -7.19
C LYS A 525 8.58 8.30 -7.36
N GLU A 526 9.82 7.90 -7.12
CA GLU A 526 10.27 6.52 -7.31
C GLU A 526 9.88 5.62 -6.14
N ASN A 527 10.06 6.09 -4.91
CA ASN A 527 9.94 5.25 -3.72
C ASN A 527 8.87 5.70 -2.72
N GLY A 528 8.34 6.91 -2.85
CA GLY A 528 7.45 7.48 -1.84
C GLY A 528 8.13 7.61 -0.47
N ILE A 529 7.37 7.37 0.62
CA ILE A 529 7.92 7.24 1.96
C ILE A 529 8.02 5.77 2.37
N GLY A 530 9.21 5.38 2.80
CA GLY A 530 9.53 3.99 3.13
C GLY A 530 9.64 3.08 1.91
N ARG A 531 10.63 2.19 1.93
CA ARG A 531 10.78 1.17 0.89
C ARG A 531 9.64 0.15 0.98
N PRO A 532 9.21 -0.48 -0.12
CA PRO A 532 8.16 -1.49 -0.12
C PRO A 532 8.34 -2.56 0.95
N SER A 533 9.59 -3.03 1.13
CA SER A 533 9.94 -4.04 2.14
C SER A 533 9.73 -3.60 3.60
N SER A 534 9.75 -2.30 3.90
CA SER A 534 9.66 -1.75 5.26
C SER A 534 8.26 -1.25 5.62
N ARG A 535 7.40 -0.92 4.66
CA ARG A 535 6.07 -0.31 4.90
C ARG A 535 5.19 -1.15 5.81
N ALA A 536 5.13 -2.47 5.57
CA ALA A 536 4.37 -3.37 6.42
C ALA A 536 4.83 -3.32 7.89
N GLY A 537 6.14 -3.38 8.14
CA GLY A 537 6.72 -3.29 9.48
C GLY A 537 6.45 -1.94 10.16
N ILE A 538 6.44 -0.84 9.39
CA ILE A 538 6.08 0.49 9.89
C ILE A 538 4.62 0.51 10.34
N ILE A 539 3.69 0.03 9.53
CA ILE A 539 2.26 -0.03 9.87
C ILE A 539 2.05 -0.90 11.12
N GLU A 540 2.68 -2.09 11.19
CA GLU A 540 2.59 -2.95 12.37
C GLU A 540 3.20 -2.28 13.62
N THR A 541 4.24 -1.46 13.47
CA THR A 541 4.79 -0.68 14.58
C THR A 541 3.79 0.33 15.11
N LEU A 542 3.03 1.02 14.25
CA LEU A 542 1.96 1.92 14.68
C LEU A 542 0.89 1.20 15.51
N PHE A 543 0.53 -0.04 15.14
CA PHE A 543 -0.37 -0.87 15.94
C PHE A 543 0.26 -1.29 17.27
N LYS A 544 1.48 -1.79 17.28
CA LYS A 544 2.20 -2.23 18.50
C LYS A 544 2.40 -1.08 19.50
N ARG A 545 2.54 0.14 19.01
CA ARG A 545 2.64 1.35 19.84
C ARG A 545 1.29 1.92 20.25
N HIS A 546 0.20 1.31 19.83
CA HIS A 546 -1.18 1.75 20.07
C HIS A 546 -1.48 3.16 19.54
N TYR A 547 -0.78 3.59 18.49
CA TYR A 547 -1.04 4.87 17.84
C TYR A 547 -2.27 4.82 16.94
N ILE A 548 -2.54 3.63 16.38
CA ILE A 548 -3.68 3.36 15.51
C ILE A 548 -4.35 2.03 15.91
N ARG A 549 -5.60 1.88 15.50
CA ARG A 549 -6.36 0.62 15.65
C ARG A 549 -7.13 0.30 14.37
N ARG A 550 -7.46 -0.96 14.18
CA ARG A 550 -8.37 -1.38 13.12
C ARG A 550 -9.82 -1.26 13.59
N GLN A 551 -10.64 -0.61 12.77
CA GLN A 551 -12.10 -0.59 12.93
C GLN A 551 -12.71 -1.19 11.67
N ARG A 552 -12.99 -2.48 11.65
CA ARG A 552 -13.25 -3.28 10.45
C ARG A 552 -12.05 -3.19 9.49
N LYS A 553 -12.24 -2.64 8.27
CA LYS A 553 -11.15 -2.41 7.30
C LYS A 553 -10.42 -1.07 7.52
N ASN A 554 -11.03 -0.15 8.28
CA ASN A 554 -10.52 1.21 8.46
C ASN A 554 -9.40 1.27 9.49
N LEU A 555 -8.43 2.14 9.23
CA LEU A 555 -7.39 2.55 10.16
C LEU A 555 -7.83 3.83 10.86
N VAL A 556 -7.91 3.78 12.17
CA VAL A 556 -8.37 4.89 13.00
C VAL A 556 -7.27 5.25 14.00
N ALA A 557 -6.95 6.53 14.10
CA ALA A 557 -6.00 7.01 15.08
C ALA A 557 -6.58 6.88 16.50
N THR A 558 -5.72 6.54 17.46
CA THR A 558 -6.06 6.54 18.89
C THR A 558 -5.78 7.89 19.49
N PRO A 559 -6.27 8.18 20.70
CA PRO A 559 -5.88 9.39 21.43
C PRO A 559 -4.35 9.56 21.52
N THR A 560 -3.62 8.48 21.83
CA THR A 560 -2.14 8.49 21.87
C THR A 560 -1.56 8.94 20.52
N GLY A 561 -2.06 8.39 19.41
CA GLY A 561 -1.56 8.74 18.07
C GLY A 561 -1.86 10.19 17.69
N ILE A 562 -3.07 10.68 18.01
CA ILE A 562 -3.49 12.07 17.73
C ILE A 562 -2.63 13.04 18.53
N GLU A 563 -2.56 12.84 19.85
CA GLU A 563 -1.82 13.73 20.75
C GLU A 563 -0.32 13.71 20.49
N LEU A 564 0.25 12.57 20.07
CA LEU A 564 1.66 12.50 19.65
C LEU A 564 1.92 13.43 18.46
N ILE A 565 1.10 13.38 17.40
CA ILE A 565 1.24 14.26 16.23
C ILE A 565 1.02 15.72 16.61
N ASP A 566 0.07 16.02 17.51
CA ASP A 566 -0.21 17.38 17.98
C ASP A 566 0.90 17.93 18.90
N THR A 567 1.64 17.05 19.57
CA THR A 567 2.75 17.42 20.46
C THR A 567 4.03 17.71 19.68
N ILE A 568 4.22 17.10 18.50
CA ILE A 568 5.37 17.37 17.65
C ILE A 568 5.21 18.76 17.01
N ASN A 569 6.04 19.72 17.43
CA ASN A 569 6.04 21.08 16.88
C ASN A 569 6.86 21.18 15.59
N GLU A 570 7.84 20.32 15.39
CA GLU A 570 8.68 20.27 14.20
C GLU A 570 7.88 19.70 13.01
N GLU A 571 7.41 20.57 12.12
CA GLU A 571 6.58 20.17 10.97
C GLU A 571 7.27 19.18 10.03
N LEU A 572 8.59 19.33 9.83
CA LEU A 572 9.36 18.40 8.99
C LEU A 572 9.31 16.96 9.50
N LEU A 573 9.22 16.73 10.81
CA LEU A 573 9.09 15.37 11.38
C LEU A 573 7.75 14.71 11.05
N LYS A 574 6.72 15.52 10.78
CA LYS A 574 5.36 15.06 10.46
C LYS A 574 5.08 15.00 8.96
N SER A 575 5.89 15.67 8.16
CA SER A 575 5.70 15.77 6.72
C SER A 575 6.49 14.72 5.93
N CYS A 576 6.05 14.47 4.70
CA CYS A 576 6.78 13.64 3.77
C CYS A 576 8.04 14.36 3.20
N GLU A 577 8.14 15.68 3.39
CA GLU A 577 9.21 16.51 2.84
C GLU A 577 10.59 16.12 3.40
N LEU A 578 10.68 15.83 4.70
CA LEU A 578 11.93 15.36 5.30
C LEU A 578 12.48 14.14 4.57
N THR A 579 11.62 13.19 4.23
CA THR A 579 12.03 12.02 3.44
C THR A 579 12.47 12.44 2.04
N GLY A 580 11.76 13.37 1.39
CA GLY A 580 12.14 13.89 0.08
C GLY A 580 13.51 14.58 0.09
N ILE A 581 13.78 15.42 1.10
CA ILE A 581 15.07 16.10 1.28
C ILE A 581 16.20 15.06 1.43
N TRP A 582 15.98 14.01 2.24
CA TRP A 582 16.99 12.97 2.43
C TRP A 582 17.21 12.16 1.17
N GLU A 583 16.15 11.70 0.50
CA GLU A 583 16.29 10.91 -0.73
C GLU A 583 17.03 11.69 -1.83
N LYS A 584 16.76 13.00 -1.95
CA LYS A 584 17.52 13.89 -2.85
C LYS A 584 19.00 13.91 -2.49
N LYS A 585 19.33 14.24 -1.24
CA LYS A 585 20.73 14.33 -0.79
C LYS A 585 21.46 12.99 -0.88
N LEU A 586 20.80 11.88 -0.56
CA LEU A 586 21.39 10.55 -0.67
C LEU A 586 21.67 10.16 -2.13
N ARG A 587 20.79 10.55 -3.06
CA ARG A 587 21.03 10.40 -4.50
C ARG A 587 22.20 11.27 -4.97
N ASP A 588 22.31 12.50 -4.47
CA ASP A 588 23.43 13.39 -4.78
C ASP A 588 24.77 12.84 -4.25
N ILE A 589 24.76 12.15 -3.08
CA ILE A 589 25.93 11.41 -2.57
C ILE A 589 26.29 10.26 -3.54
N GLU A 590 25.32 9.51 -3.99
CA GLU A 590 25.51 8.40 -4.94
C GLU A 590 26.10 8.89 -6.28
N HIS A 591 25.69 10.08 -6.72
CA HIS A 591 26.23 10.74 -7.93
C HIS A 591 27.52 11.53 -7.69
N LYS A 592 28.07 11.53 -6.47
CA LYS A 592 29.28 12.27 -6.06
C LYS A 592 29.14 13.81 -6.16
N THR A 593 27.93 14.33 -6.06
CA THR A 593 27.61 15.76 -6.13
C THR A 593 27.34 16.39 -4.76
N TYR A 594 27.24 15.57 -3.71
CA TYR A 594 27.05 16.01 -2.33
C TYR A 594 27.96 15.22 -1.37
N ASP A 595 28.55 15.90 -0.37
CA ASP A 595 29.43 15.26 0.60
C ASP A 595 28.64 14.51 1.69
N PRO A 596 28.90 13.21 1.93
CA PRO A 596 28.29 12.47 3.03
C PRO A 596 28.49 13.12 4.41
N ALA A 597 29.64 13.79 4.64
CA ALA A 597 29.91 14.47 5.90
C ALA A 597 28.99 15.67 6.12
N ASP A 598 28.68 16.42 5.08
CA ASP A 598 27.74 17.56 5.14
C ASP A 598 26.32 17.08 5.43
N PHE A 599 25.92 15.91 4.88
CA PHE A 599 24.65 15.31 5.22
C PHE A 599 24.56 15.00 6.72
N ILE A 600 25.55 14.32 7.27
CA ILE A 600 25.57 13.93 8.69
C ILE A 600 25.69 15.17 9.60
N ASN A 601 26.48 16.18 9.24
CA ASN A 601 26.63 17.40 10.04
C ASN A 601 25.32 18.19 10.07
N GLY A 602 24.64 18.34 8.95
CA GLY A 602 23.31 18.97 8.90
C GLY A 602 22.28 18.26 9.79
N LEU A 603 22.33 16.91 9.85
CA LEU A 603 21.47 16.15 10.77
C LEU A 603 21.82 16.36 12.25
N LYS A 604 23.10 16.47 12.58
CA LYS A 604 23.54 16.79 13.95
C LYS A 604 23.03 18.17 14.38
N GLU A 605 23.10 19.13 13.48
CA GLU A 605 22.57 20.49 13.74
C GLU A 605 21.05 20.46 13.93
N GLN A 606 20.33 19.77 13.04
CA GLN A 606 18.87 19.61 13.15
C GLN A 606 18.46 18.97 14.48
N ILE A 607 19.11 17.87 14.89
CA ILE A 607 18.75 17.21 16.14
C ILE A 607 19.12 18.06 17.38
N ASN A 608 20.22 18.81 17.33
CA ASN A 608 20.55 19.77 18.37
C ASN A 608 19.48 20.85 18.53
N GLN A 609 18.93 21.35 17.40
CA GLN A 609 17.86 22.33 17.43
C GLN A 609 16.56 21.73 17.99
N ILE A 610 16.15 20.55 17.52
CA ILE A 610 14.98 19.85 18.04
C ILE A 610 15.09 19.61 19.55
N VAL A 611 16.26 19.19 20.05
CA VAL A 611 16.48 18.99 21.48
C VAL A 611 16.31 20.29 22.25
N LYS A 612 16.89 21.41 21.78
CA LYS A 612 16.75 22.72 22.42
C LYS A 612 15.30 23.17 22.47
N ASP A 613 14.57 23.07 21.35
CA ASP A 613 13.18 23.53 21.22
C ASP A 613 12.25 22.74 22.16
N VAL A 614 12.40 21.41 22.18
CA VAL A 614 11.61 20.55 23.06
C VAL A 614 11.95 20.75 24.55
N LEU A 615 13.23 20.95 24.89
CA LEU A 615 13.64 21.22 26.27
C LEU A 615 13.13 22.58 26.77
N SER A 616 13.03 23.57 25.87
CA SER A 616 12.50 24.91 26.19
C SER A 616 10.97 24.95 26.31
N ASP A 617 10.27 23.90 25.86
CA ASP A 617 8.82 23.81 26.03
C ASP A 617 8.45 23.66 27.52
N ASN A 618 7.87 24.70 28.09
CA ASN A 618 7.39 24.74 29.47
C ASN A 618 5.92 24.32 29.62
N SER A 619 5.29 23.81 28.56
CA SER A 619 3.93 23.30 28.62
C SER A 619 3.85 22.04 29.48
N ALA A 620 2.75 21.86 30.21
CA ALA A 620 2.45 20.65 30.97
C ALA A 620 1.77 19.59 30.10
N ARG A 621 2.05 19.59 28.77
CA ARG A 621 1.45 18.62 27.85
C ARG A 621 1.99 17.21 28.10
N HIS A 622 1.10 16.23 28.06
CA HIS A 622 1.43 14.82 28.11
C HIS A 622 0.61 14.07 27.09
N VAL A 623 1.21 13.03 26.51
CA VAL A 623 0.51 12.16 25.56
C VAL A 623 -0.25 11.09 26.35
N THR A 624 -1.56 10.98 26.13
CA THR A 624 -2.43 10.00 26.77
C THR A 624 -2.03 8.58 26.39
N ILE A 625 -2.03 7.67 27.35
CA ILE A 625 -1.75 6.26 27.11
C ILE A 625 -3.03 5.55 26.69
N THR A 626 -3.03 4.97 25.50
CA THR A 626 -4.08 4.05 25.06
C THR A 626 -3.67 2.62 25.42
N THR A 627 -4.46 1.95 26.26
CA THR A 627 -4.23 0.58 26.69
C THR A 627 -4.92 -0.43 25.75
N GLU A 628 -4.55 -1.72 25.84
CA GLU A 628 -5.26 -2.76 25.12
C GLU A 628 -6.75 -2.85 25.49
N GLU A 629 -7.10 -2.54 26.73
CA GLU A 629 -8.48 -2.48 27.18
C GLU A 629 -9.27 -1.35 26.51
N ASP A 630 -8.62 -0.19 26.31
CA ASP A 630 -9.23 0.94 25.61
C ASP A 630 -9.46 0.62 24.14
N LEU A 631 -8.56 -0.13 23.52
CA LEU A 631 -8.69 -0.60 22.12
C LEU A 631 -9.87 -1.57 21.95
N LYS A 632 -10.21 -2.33 23.00
CA LYS A 632 -11.35 -3.27 22.99
C LYS A 632 -12.71 -2.59 23.21
N LYS A 633 -12.73 -1.37 23.81
CA LYS A 633 -13.96 -0.59 23.98
C LYS A 633 -14.48 -0.15 22.60
N LYS A 634 -15.75 -0.43 22.30
CA LYS A 634 -16.38 0.12 21.09
C LYS A 634 -16.39 1.64 21.21
N PRO A 635 -16.10 2.39 20.11
CA PRO A 635 -16.26 3.84 20.12
C PRO A 635 -17.69 4.17 20.56
N ALA A 636 -17.82 5.04 21.57
CA ALA A 636 -19.12 5.61 21.86
C ALA A 636 -19.59 6.34 20.58
N ALA A 637 -20.73 5.92 20.05
CA ALA A 637 -21.33 6.63 18.93
C ALA A 637 -21.50 8.08 19.34
N LYS A 638 -20.73 9.00 18.76
CA LYS A 638 -21.01 10.43 18.85
C LYS A 638 -22.45 10.60 18.35
N LYS A 639 -23.38 10.90 19.24
CA LYS A 639 -24.70 11.37 18.85
C LYS A 639 -24.46 12.69 18.12
N THR A 640 -24.46 12.66 16.81
CA THR A 640 -24.65 13.85 15.99
C THR A 640 -26.02 14.40 16.35
N THR A 641 -26.05 15.36 17.24
CA THR A 641 -27.21 16.23 17.43
C THR A 641 -27.29 17.11 16.18
N ALA A 642 -27.94 16.61 15.15
CA ALA A 642 -28.47 17.46 14.12
C ALA A 642 -29.48 18.39 14.79
N ARG A 643 -29.09 19.61 15.08
CA ARG A 643 -29.97 20.71 15.45
C ARG A 643 -30.85 21.00 14.23
N LYS A 644 -32.07 20.47 14.21
CA LYS A 644 -33.16 21.02 13.39
C LYS A 644 -33.46 22.45 13.87
N PRO A 645 -33.64 23.39 12.93
CA PRO A 645 -34.16 24.73 13.34
C PRO A 645 -35.56 24.57 13.93
N SER A 646 -35.75 25.15 15.09
CA SER A 646 -37.03 25.24 15.77
C SER A 646 -37.97 26.19 15.01
N ALA A 647 -39.02 25.64 14.40
CA ALA A 647 -40.21 26.41 14.07
C ALA A 647 -41.20 26.27 15.23
N THR A 648 -41.51 27.38 15.88
CA THR A 648 -42.61 27.56 16.83
C THR A 648 -43.96 27.33 16.14
N GLY A 649 -44.80 26.48 16.72
CA GLY A 649 -46.22 26.43 16.33
C GLY A 649 -46.95 25.19 16.82
N THR A 650 -47.67 25.36 17.96
CA THR A 650 -48.92 24.74 18.44
C THR A 650 -49.13 23.23 18.34
N SER A 651 -49.35 22.71 19.51
CA SER A 651 -49.80 21.37 19.90
C SER A 651 -51.10 20.88 19.21
N GLN A 652 -51.03 19.61 18.70
CA GLN A 652 -52.09 18.60 18.85
C GLN A 652 -51.51 17.20 18.56
N PRO A 653 -52.05 16.10 19.14
CA PRO A 653 -51.37 14.83 19.28
C PRO A 653 -51.39 14.00 18.00
N ALA A 654 -50.22 13.58 17.58
CA ALA A 654 -50.08 12.64 16.45
C ALA A 654 -50.18 11.19 16.92
N THR A 655 -51.05 10.45 16.30
CA THR A 655 -51.16 8.98 16.32
C THR A 655 -49.89 8.29 15.89
N PRO A 656 -49.54 7.10 16.47
CA PRO A 656 -48.29 6.42 16.17
C PRO A 656 -48.27 5.78 14.80
N ALA A 657 -47.16 5.95 14.09
CA ALA A 657 -46.90 5.27 12.82
C ALA A 657 -46.64 3.78 13.07
N ALA A 658 -47.36 2.94 12.40
CA ALA A 658 -47.30 1.51 12.41
C ALA A 658 -45.99 1.01 11.82
N ASN A 659 -45.25 0.21 12.61
CA ASN A 659 -44.49 -1.00 12.28
C ASN A 659 -43.57 -1.40 13.46
N GLU A 660 -44.08 -1.41 14.68
CA GLU A 660 -43.45 -2.10 15.77
C GLU A 660 -43.94 -3.53 15.81
N ASP A 661 -42.99 -4.49 15.76
CA ASP A 661 -43.26 -5.92 15.91
C ASP A 661 -43.97 -6.16 17.26
N PRO A 662 -45.20 -6.64 17.27
CA PRO A 662 -46.08 -6.64 18.47
C PRO A 662 -45.58 -7.53 19.60
N MET A 663 -44.51 -8.30 19.38
CA MET A 663 -43.93 -9.18 20.40
C MET A 663 -42.69 -8.59 21.09
N VAL A 664 -41.97 -7.71 20.43
CA VAL A 664 -40.72 -7.13 20.95
C VAL A 664 -41.04 -6.12 22.08
N GLY A 665 -40.26 -6.20 23.18
CA GLY A 665 -40.44 -5.34 24.35
C GLY A 665 -41.42 -5.87 25.41
N LYS A 666 -42.25 -6.89 25.12
CA LYS A 666 -43.12 -7.51 26.12
C LYS A 666 -42.32 -8.28 27.19
N PRO A 667 -42.82 -8.38 28.42
CA PRO A 667 -42.19 -9.23 29.46
C PRO A 667 -42.02 -10.67 29.01
N CYS A 668 -40.90 -11.27 29.32
CA CYS A 668 -40.65 -12.67 28.98
C CYS A 668 -41.62 -13.60 29.71
N PRO A 669 -42.40 -14.44 29.00
CA PRO A 669 -43.38 -15.33 29.66
C PRO A 669 -42.74 -16.45 30.49
N LEU A 670 -41.46 -16.74 30.30
CA LEU A 670 -40.76 -17.80 31.02
C LEU A 670 -40.14 -17.32 32.33
N CYS A 671 -39.47 -16.16 32.32
CA CYS A 671 -38.77 -15.69 33.53
C CYS A 671 -39.39 -14.44 34.17
N GLY A 672 -40.29 -13.73 33.53
CA GLY A 672 -40.93 -12.50 34.02
C GLY A 672 -39.98 -11.29 34.24
N LYS A 673 -38.65 -11.50 34.20
CA LYS A 673 -37.63 -10.49 34.53
C LYS A 673 -37.03 -9.83 33.32
N GLY A 674 -36.95 -10.51 32.15
CA GLY A 674 -36.45 -9.97 30.92
C GLY A 674 -37.56 -9.61 29.95
N THR A 675 -37.22 -8.94 28.87
CA THR A 675 -38.13 -8.59 27.75
C THR A 675 -37.86 -9.44 26.53
N ILE A 676 -38.89 -9.59 25.67
CA ILE A 676 -38.74 -10.30 24.41
C ILE A 676 -37.92 -9.46 23.41
N ILE A 677 -36.89 -10.06 22.85
CA ILE A 677 -36.02 -9.47 21.83
C ILE A 677 -36.10 -10.30 20.54
N LYS A 678 -36.02 -9.67 19.39
CA LYS A 678 -36.02 -10.33 18.09
C LYS A 678 -34.60 -10.72 17.67
N GLY A 679 -34.36 -12.02 17.55
CA GLY A 679 -33.12 -12.58 17.01
C GLY A 679 -33.20 -12.77 15.48
N LYS A 680 -32.21 -13.45 14.90
CA LYS A 680 -32.19 -13.73 13.44
C LYS A 680 -33.21 -14.78 13.00
N THR A 681 -33.55 -15.72 13.86
CA THR A 681 -34.40 -16.88 13.52
C THR A 681 -35.53 -17.14 14.54
N ALA A 682 -35.55 -16.39 15.65
CA ALA A 682 -36.52 -16.59 16.73
C ALA A 682 -36.58 -15.35 17.64
N TYR A 683 -37.68 -15.21 18.37
CA TYR A 683 -37.72 -14.33 19.55
C TYR A 683 -37.03 -15.02 20.73
N GLY A 684 -36.31 -14.26 21.55
CA GLY A 684 -35.61 -14.71 22.74
C GLY A 684 -35.84 -13.78 23.92
N CYS A 685 -35.32 -14.12 25.10
CA CYS A 685 -35.37 -13.27 26.27
C CYS A 685 -34.09 -12.46 26.44
N SER A 686 -34.19 -11.18 26.81
CA SER A 686 -33.02 -10.32 27.09
C SER A 686 -32.12 -10.87 28.18
N ASN A 687 -32.69 -11.66 29.15
CA ASN A 687 -31.96 -12.32 30.22
C ASN A 687 -31.41 -13.72 29.89
N TRP A 688 -31.19 -13.99 28.62
CA TRP A 688 -30.63 -15.30 28.18
C TRP A 688 -29.22 -15.56 28.74
N LYS A 689 -28.43 -14.52 28.99
CA LYS A 689 -27.10 -14.65 29.63
C LYS A 689 -27.20 -15.02 31.13
N GLU A 690 -28.31 -14.74 31.76
CA GLU A 690 -28.59 -15.09 33.15
C GLU A 690 -29.39 -16.40 33.28
N GLY A 691 -29.43 -17.22 32.21
CA GLY A 691 -29.98 -18.55 32.23
C GLY A 691 -31.42 -18.68 31.72
N CYS A 692 -32.07 -17.64 31.24
CA CYS A 692 -33.42 -17.76 30.69
C CYS A 692 -33.40 -18.39 29.28
N GLN A 693 -34.05 -19.55 29.13
CA GLN A 693 -34.06 -20.34 27.89
C GLN A 693 -35.27 -20.04 26.98
N TYR A 694 -36.00 -18.95 27.20
CA TYR A 694 -37.15 -18.61 26.34
C TYR A 694 -36.70 -18.39 24.91
N ARG A 695 -37.29 -19.19 23.99
CA ARG A 695 -37.07 -19.09 22.53
C ARG A 695 -38.36 -19.49 21.79
N LEU A 696 -38.85 -18.61 20.96
CA LEU A 696 -40.00 -18.81 20.06
C LEU A 696 -39.55 -18.64 18.62
N PRO A 697 -39.36 -19.71 17.85
CA PRO A 697 -39.02 -19.64 16.42
C PRO A 697 -40.09 -18.95 15.59
N PHE A 698 -39.72 -18.23 14.53
CA PHE A 698 -40.65 -17.50 13.66
C PHE A 698 -41.58 -18.39 12.84
N ASP A 699 -41.21 -19.65 12.62
CA ASP A 699 -41.99 -20.69 11.93
C ASP A 699 -43.07 -21.37 12.82
N LYS A 700 -43.15 -20.98 14.08
CA LYS A 700 -44.15 -21.52 15.05
C LYS A 700 -45.11 -20.44 15.59
N MET A 701 -45.23 -19.31 14.87
CA MET A 701 -46.23 -18.29 15.18
C MET A 701 -47.53 -18.47 14.40
#